data_6b4ffa9db02632eb76eec1716af6781b
#
_entry.id   6b4ffa9db02632eb76eec1716af6781b
#
_cell.length_a   1.000
_cell.length_b   1.000
_cell.length_c   1.000
_cell.angle_alpha   90.00
_cell.angle_beta   90.00
_cell.angle_gamma   90.00
#
_symmetry.space_group_name_H-M   'P 1'
#
loop_
_entity.id
_entity.type
_entity.pdbx_description
1 polymer ?
#
loop_
_entity_poly.entity_id
_entity_poly.type
_entity_poly.pdbx_seq_one_letter_code
_entity_poly.pdbx_strand_id
1 'polypeptide(L)'
;MSCVVTGMTLPDQPQLRTWAASLLFAPLALAILAVGAGTSERQAERLVDRFWRPGVPVAVAVHDGIARFCVPAAGAGSESLVIVSSLASSPGPYAVRLNATPATEALIPEQVPEAPTHPPKLLPYLPEPLQKQPAKLPAARRDFSLMVRDGDVAIARNYVTVRGVLRAVGNHVQIYVADEDQGQVDPELLKDLVATFDDRVLPVSARSVGLASDVDGDGRFTILLSSWLARLGDGRHAVDGFVRVSDLDPAFPAPFGNRCDMMYLSTGLRPGVHLRTVLAHEYMHAVVFTRKSRRSGGAGPTSGEEEGWLDEALAHLAEDAHGFSRSNIDYRVSAFLSQPERYSLVVEDYYAADLFRSHGNRGSTYLFLRWCVDQYGPDLVPALIQSPLRGRANLEQATGSSFADLFRRWSLALYLSGLDPDPTAKANKPYWYRSVDVRSPLEDWELAGPRTARVVAGGAAESWTTAGTTSHFGVIRASAPGAVEVTVTGPPQALLQVTAVPLPQGMARLELTARASISADGELRLRASIREQGGQPVRLTALAWEPLVPPADPHARGFRRGQLDMLGIASTFGTSALAAGGELHSRPICLEGVHPETGSLVVKMIGTDAQGHRVAAWASIENKSRDEAQVITRASSKELASKPLR
;
A
#
# COMPACT_ATOMS: atom_id res chain seq x y z
N MET A 1 29.70 50.92 -5.37
CA MET A 1 31.14 50.94 -5.33
C MET A 1 31.58 49.49 -5.56
N SER A 2 31.76 49.10 -6.72
CA SER A 2 32.86 49.11 -7.72
C SER A 2 34.10 48.37 -7.26
N CYS A 3 34.37 47.28 -8.01
CA CYS A 3 35.66 46.72 -8.44
C CYS A 3 36.50 46.00 -7.36
N VAL A 4 37.16 44.88 -7.63
CA VAL A 4 38.06 44.57 -8.74
C VAL A 4 38.25 43.04 -8.85
N VAL A 5 38.32 42.58 -10.07
CA VAL A 5 38.78 41.28 -10.56
C VAL A 5 40.30 41.16 -10.36
N THR A 6 40.80 40.04 -9.89
CA THR A 6 42.16 39.58 -10.26
C THR A 6 42.12 38.06 -10.44
N GLY A 7 42.54 37.63 -11.61
CA GLY A 7 42.66 36.26 -12.06
C GLY A 7 43.85 35.55 -11.41
N MET A 8 43.70 34.23 -11.39
CA MET A 8 44.81 33.33 -11.20
C MET A 8 44.67 32.11 -12.12
N THR A 9 45.73 31.89 -12.82
CA THR A 9 46.06 30.93 -13.85
C THR A 9 45.88 29.47 -13.43
N LEU A 10 45.35 28.69 -14.35
CA LEU A 10 45.34 27.22 -14.33
C LEU A 10 46.76 26.65 -14.50
N PRO A 11 47.12 25.57 -13.81
CA PRO A 11 48.22 24.72 -14.22
C PRO A 11 47.73 23.46 -14.97
N ASP A 12 48.53 23.06 -15.89
CA ASP A 12 48.60 21.99 -16.85
C ASP A 12 47.85 20.67 -16.55
N GLN A 13 47.23 20.17 -17.59
CA GLN A 13 46.76 18.79 -17.74
C GLN A 13 47.94 17.82 -17.98
N PRO A 14 47.96 16.64 -17.34
CA PRO A 14 48.69 15.50 -17.85
C PRO A 14 47.86 14.65 -18.79
N GLN A 15 48.48 14.31 -19.86
CA GLN A 15 48.06 13.52 -21.02
C GLN A 15 47.31 12.22 -20.65
N LEU A 16 46.13 12.05 -21.20
CA LEU A 16 45.40 10.80 -21.31
C LEU A 16 46.16 9.83 -22.23
N ARG A 17 46.73 8.80 -21.65
CA ARG A 17 47.16 7.60 -22.38
C ARG A 17 45.90 6.76 -22.67
N THR A 18 45.53 6.73 -23.91
CA THR A 18 44.58 5.80 -24.52
C THR A 18 45.04 4.36 -24.31
N TRP A 19 44.31 3.60 -23.50
CA TRP A 19 44.32 2.15 -23.59
C TRP A 19 43.08 1.73 -24.39
N ALA A 20 43.35 1.32 -25.63
CA ALA A 20 42.43 0.57 -26.45
C ALA A 20 42.23 -0.82 -25.84
N ALA A 21 41.11 -1.03 -25.14
CA ALA A 21 40.57 -2.36 -24.89
C ALA A 21 39.52 -2.64 -25.96
N SER A 22 40.00 -3.29 -27.00
CA SER A 22 39.21 -3.75 -28.13
C SER A 22 38.13 -4.76 -27.73
N LEU A 23 36.87 -4.44 -28.04
CA LEU A 23 35.94 -5.26 -28.81
C LEU A 23 35.96 -6.78 -28.56
N LEU A 24 35.02 -7.24 -27.73
CA LEU A 24 34.39 -8.56 -27.84
C LEU A 24 32.93 -8.49 -27.32
N PHE A 25 32.13 -7.56 -27.86
CA PHE A 25 30.66 -7.58 -27.73
C PHE A 25 29.99 -7.15 -29.01
N ALA A 26 30.13 -7.97 -30.01
CA ALA A 26 29.20 -8.16 -31.13
C ALA A 26 29.60 -9.47 -31.77
N PRO A 27 28.76 -10.44 -31.84
CA PRO A 27 27.77 -10.54 -32.88
C PRO A 27 26.52 -11.36 -32.51
N LEU A 28 25.66 -10.91 -31.60
CA LEU A 28 24.34 -11.53 -31.48
C LEU A 28 23.25 -10.74 -32.21
N ALA A 29 23.46 -9.44 -32.38
CA ALA A 29 22.52 -8.57 -33.10
C ALA A 29 22.57 -8.73 -34.63
N LEU A 30 23.69 -9.19 -35.22
CA LEU A 30 23.80 -9.35 -36.67
C LEU A 30 23.31 -10.69 -37.22
N ALA A 31 23.13 -11.70 -36.39
CA ALA A 31 22.56 -13.00 -36.84
C ALA A 31 21.03 -12.95 -37.03
N ILE A 32 20.36 -11.91 -36.54
CA ILE A 32 18.90 -11.76 -36.67
C ILE A 32 18.51 -11.03 -37.97
N LEU A 33 19.42 -10.29 -38.58
CA LEU A 33 19.17 -9.57 -39.85
C LEU A 33 19.38 -10.38 -41.13
N ALA A 34 19.82 -11.63 -41.02
CA ALA A 34 20.09 -12.49 -42.19
C ALA A 34 19.06 -13.61 -42.45
N VAL A 35 17.95 -13.64 -41.65
CA VAL A 35 16.87 -14.60 -41.95
C VAL A 35 15.81 -13.88 -42.78
N GLY A 36 15.98 -14.01 -44.09
CA GLY A 36 15.12 -13.40 -45.07
C GLY A 36 13.64 -13.78 -44.95
N ALA A 37 12.80 -12.95 -45.53
CA ALA A 37 11.36 -13.08 -45.67
C ALA A 37 10.93 -14.53 -45.99
N GLY A 38 10.41 -15.24 -45.00
CA GLY A 38 9.96 -16.63 -45.15
C GLY A 38 9.92 -17.44 -43.87
N THR A 39 10.10 -16.81 -42.71
CA THR A 39 9.90 -17.51 -41.45
C THR A 39 8.42 -17.81 -41.26
N SER A 40 8.08 -19.09 -41.29
CA SER A 40 6.72 -19.55 -41.06
C SER A 40 6.25 -19.09 -39.65
N GLU A 41 4.95 -18.84 -39.51
CA GLU A 41 4.26 -18.53 -38.22
C GLU A 41 4.76 -19.40 -37.06
N ARG A 42 5.05 -20.66 -37.30
CA ARG A 42 5.64 -21.64 -36.37
C ARG A 42 7.06 -21.31 -35.90
N GLN A 43 7.86 -20.57 -36.68
CA GLN A 43 9.19 -20.11 -36.24
C GLN A 43 9.09 -18.88 -35.31
N ALA A 44 8.15 -18.01 -35.58
CA ALA A 44 7.83 -16.88 -34.71
C ALA A 44 7.36 -17.37 -33.34
N GLU A 45 6.44 -18.33 -33.30
CA GLU A 45 5.97 -18.98 -32.08
C GLU A 45 7.12 -19.59 -31.27
N ARG A 46 7.99 -20.36 -31.91
CA ARG A 46 9.14 -21.00 -31.22
C ARG A 46 10.16 -20.01 -30.66
N LEU A 47 10.32 -18.84 -31.26
CA LEU A 47 11.21 -17.79 -30.74
C LEU A 47 10.62 -17.13 -29.51
N VAL A 48 9.32 -16.84 -29.51
CA VAL A 48 8.61 -16.26 -28.35
C VAL A 48 8.60 -17.26 -27.21
N ASP A 49 8.28 -18.54 -27.44
CA ASP A 49 8.29 -19.61 -26.43
C ASP A 49 9.66 -19.83 -25.79
N ARG A 50 10.74 -19.66 -26.56
CA ARG A 50 12.10 -19.77 -26.03
C ARG A 50 12.47 -18.63 -25.07
N PHE A 51 11.91 -17.46 -25.31
CA PHE A 51 12.20 -16.26 -24.52
C PHE A 51 11.43 -16.25 -23.21
N TRP A 52 10.20 -16.74 -23.22
CA TRP A 52 9.30 -16.72 -22.08
C TRP A 52 9.28 -18.04 -21.32
N ARG A 53 9.28 -17.96 -20.00
CA ARG A 53 9.10 -19.13 -19.13
C ARG A 53 7.88 -18.88 -18.23
N PRO A 54 6.94 -19.85 -18.11
CA PRO A 54 5.79 -19.71 -17.23
C PRO A 54 6.22 -19.34 -15.80
N GLY A 55 5.57 -18.34 -15.23
CA GLY A 55 5.85 -17.84 -13.89
C GLY A 55 7.11 -16.98 -13.74
N VAL A 56 7.88 -16.77 -14.82
CA VAL A 56 9.09 -15.94 -14.80
C VAL A 56 8.77 -14.53 -15.32
N PRO A 57 8.95 -13.48 -14.49
CA PRO A 57 8.72 -12.11 -14.91
C PRO A 57 9.77 -11.62 -15.94
N VAL A 58 9.31 -10.80 -16.86
CA VAL A 58 10.17 -10.10 -17.83
C VAL A 58 9.83 -8.61 -17.74
N ALA A 59 10.82 -7.79 -17.38
CA ALA A 59 10.71 -6.34 -17.46
C ALA A 59 10.93 -5.90 -18.91
N VAL A 60 9.95 -5.16 -19.45
CA VAL A 60 9.94 -4.70 -20.84
C VAL A 60 10.33 -3.23 -20.91
N ALA A 61 11.23 -2.88 -21.82
CA ALA A 61 11.59 -1.49 -22.06
C ALA A 61 10.41 -0.66 -22.55
N VAL A 62 10.32 0.59 -22.06
CA VAL A 62 9.32 1.57 -22.47
C VAL A 62 10.05 2.76 -23.09
N HIS A 63 9.76 3.07 -24.34
CA HIS A 63 10.33 4.21 -25.06
C HIS A 63 9.24 5.23 -25.35
N ASP A 64 9.43 6.47 -24.94
CA ASP A 64 8.47 7.56 -25.14
C ASP A 64 7.02 7.22 -24.71
N GLY A 65 6.88 6.47 -23.62
CA GLY A 65 5.59 6.02 -23.10
C GLY A 65 4.97 4.84 -23.84
N ILE A 66 5.72 4.16 -24.71
CA ILE A 66 5.25 3.02 -25.50
C ILE A 66 6.08 1.78 -25.19
N ALA A 67 5.42 0.67 -24.87
CA ALA A 67 6.01 -0.67 -24.85
C ALA A 67 5.27 -1.56 -25.85
N ARG A 68 6.01 -2.35 -26.64
CA ARG A 68 5.45 -3.25 -27.63
C ARG A 68 6.22 -4.58 -27.66
N PHE A 69 5.52 -5.68 -27.46
CA PHE A 69 6.14 -7.02 -27.34
C PHE A 69 5.11 -8.12 -27.59
N CYS A 70 5.58 -9.36 -27.80
CA CYS A 70 4.71 -10.53 -27.85
C CYS A 70 4.85 -11.39 -26.59
N VAL A 71 3.73 -11.96 -26.16
CA VAL A 71 3.70 -13.02 -25.12
C VAL A 71 3.22 -14.33 -25.74
N PRO A 72 3.70 -15.50 -25.26
CA PRO A 72 3.31 -16.80 -25.83
C PRO A 72 1.88 -17.16 -25.46
N ALA A 73 1.23 -17.91 -26.33
CA ALA A 73 -0.07 -18.50 -26.10
C ALA A 73 -0.04 -19.99 -26.54
N ALA A 74 0.19 -20.87 -25.58
CA ALA A 74 0.24 -22.33 -25.85
C ALA A 74 -1.11 -22.89 -26.38
N GLY A 75 -2.20 -22.17 -26.12
CA GLY A 75 -3.54 -22.52 -26.58
C GLY A 75 -4.55 -21.40 -26.35
N ALA A 76 -5.73 -21.56 -26.90
CA ALA A 76 -6.85 -20.71 -26.56
C ALA A 76 -7.08 -20.73 -25.04
N GLY A 77 -7.23 -19.55 -24.44
CA GLY A 77 -7.38 -19.42 -23.00
C GLY A 77 -6.07 -19.36 -22.21
N SER A 78 -4.88 -19.45 -22.86
CA SER A 78 -3.61 -19.12 -22.21
C SER A 78 -3.64 -17.69 -21.67
N GLU A 79 -3.07 -17.47 -20.47
CA GLU A 79 -3.08 -16.16 -19.83
C GLU A 79 -1.67 -15.65 -19.54
N SER A 80 -1.50 -14.35 -19.69
CA SER A 80 -0.31 -13.63 -19.30
C SER A 80 -0.70 -12.41 -18.48
N LEU A 81 -0.03 -12.22 -17.33
CA LEU A 81 -0.13 -11.01 -16.54
C LEU A 81 0.72 -9.91 -17.18
N VAL A 82 0.18 -8.73 -17.29
CA VAL A 82 0.90 -7.50 -17.63
C VAL A 82 0.66 -6.48 -16.53
N ILE A 83 1.72 -6.12 -15.83
CA ILE A 83 1.69 -5.07 -14.81
C ILE A 83 2.21 -3.79 -15.47
N VAL A 84 1.40 -2.74 -15.43
CA VAL A 84 1.77 -1.41 -15.89
C VAL A 84 1.80 -0.49 -14.68
N SER A 85 2.99 0.03 -14.37
CA SER A 85 3.22 0.91 -13.24
C SER A 85 3.64 2.29 -13.70
N SER A 86 3.26 3.32 -12.96
CA SER A 86 3.82 4.67 -13.12
C SER A 86 4.87 4.92 -12.05
N LEU A 87 6.01 5.48 -12.41
CA LEU A 87 7.06 5.92 -11.48
C LEU A 87 7.09 7.43 -11.28
N ALA A 88 6.14 8.16 -11.89
CA ALA A 88 6.05 9.61 -11.77
C ALA A 88 5.88 10.04 -10.31
N SER A 89 6.52 11.13 -9.91
CA SER A 89 6.31 11.75 -8.58
C SER A 89 5.03 12.57 -8.54
N SER A 90 4.62 13.14 -9.69
CA SER A 90 3.35 13.85 -9.79
C SER A 90 2.17 12.89 -9.69
N PRO A 91 1.10 13.27 -8.97
CA PRO A 91 -0.08 12.40 -8.80
C PRO A 91 -0.83 12.10 -10.11
N GLY A 92 -0.58 12.81 -11.21
CA GLY A 92 -1.29 12.63 -12.48
C GLY A 92 -2.55 13.50 -12.57
N PRO A 93 -3.61 13.08 -13.27
CA PRO A 93 -3.86 11.72 -13.83
C PRO A 93 -3.15 11.45 -15.17
N TYR A 94 -2.78 10.19 -15.41
CA TYR A 94 -2.17 9.74 -16.67
C TYR A 94 -3.08 8.75 -17.37
N ALA A 95 -3.46 9.06 -18.63
CA ALA A 95 -4.23 8.12 -19.45
C ALA A 95 -3.30 7.03 -19.99
N VAL A 96 -3.64 5.77 -19.72
CA VAL A 96 -2.90 4.59 -20.17
C VAL A 96 -3.82 3.66 -20.94
N ARG A 97 -3.29 3.05 -21.99
CA ARG A 97 -4.03 2.08 -22.80
C ARG A 97 -3.23 0.80 -22.97
N LEU A 98 -3.90 -0.33 -22.78
CA LEU A 98 -3.39 -1.67 -23.04
C LEU A 98 -4.19 -2.30 -24.17
N ASN A 99 -3.52 -2.70 -25.23
CA ASN A 99 -4.09 -3.41 -26.35
C ASN A 99 -3.43 -4.78 -26.49
N ALA A 100 -4.21 -5.79 -26.83
CA ALA A 100 -3.73 -7.14 -27.10
C ALA A 100 -4.37 -7.67 -28.39
N THR A 101 -3.54 -8.10 -29.34
CA THR A 101 -3.99 -8.65 -30.62
C THR A 101 -3.25 -9.94 -30.95
N PRO A 102 -3.85 -10.88 -31.70
CA PRO A 102 -3.10 -11.98 -32.24
C PRO A 102 -1.89 -11.47 -33.03
N ALA A 103 -0.71 -12.00 -32.75
CA ALA A 103 0.52 -11.51 -33.35
C ALA A 103 0.64 -12.06 -34.78
N THR A 104 1.01 -11.20 -35.74
CA THR A 104 1.39 -11.58 -37.12
C THR A 104 2.89 -11.78 -37.28
N GLU A 105 3.67 -11.16 -36.38
CA GLU A 105 5.13 -11.23 -36.34
C GLU A 105 5.61 -11.42 -34.89
N ALA A 106 6.78 -12.08 -34.73
CA ALA A 106 7.37 -12.28 -33.42
C ALA A 106 8.14 -11.02 -33.00
N LEU A 107 7.57 -10.29 -32.06
CA LEU A 107 8.23 -9.15 -31.38
C LEU A 107 8.83 -9.65 -30.07
N ILE A 108 10.16 -9.83 -30.06
CA ILE A 108 10.88 -10.16 -28.84
C ILE A 108 11.00 -8.86 -28.01
N PRO A 109 10.63 -8.86 -26.71
CA PRO A 109 10.74 -7.67 -25.89
C PRO A 109 12.19 -7.25 -25.70
N GLU A 110 12.46 -5.96 -25.83
CA GLU A 110 13.67 -5.39 -25.28
C GLU A 110 13.57 -5.45 -23.76
N GLN A 111 14.48 -6.21 -23.14
CA GLN A 111 14.49 -6.38 -21.69
C GLN A 111 15.17 -5.21 -20.99
N VAL A 112 14.59 -4.78 -19.89
CA VAL A 112 15.32 -3.98 -18.90
C VAL A 112 16.11 -4.96 -18.02
N PRO A 113 17.45 -4.91 -18.02
CA PRO A 113 18.24 -5.75 -17.15
C PRO A 113 17.85 -5.50 -15.68
N GLU A 114 17.61 -6.56 -14.93
CA GLU A 114 17.53 -6.41 -13.47
C GLU A 114 18.92 -6.01 -12.95
N ALA A 115 18.97 -4.90 -12.22
CA ALA A 115 20.19 -4.53 -11.53
C ALA A 115 20.54 -5.62 -10.50
N PRO A 116 21.80 -6.10 -10.48
CA PRO A 116 22.22 -7.07 -9.48
C PRO A 116 21.99 -6.48 -8.09
N THR A 117 21.17 -7.14 -7.30
CA THR A 117 20.95 -6.75 -5.91
C THR A 117 22.15 -7.19 -5.08
N HIS A 118 22.95 -6.25 -4.70
CA HIS A 118 23.92 -6.42 -3.63
C HIS A 118 23.43 -5.61 -2.42
N PRO A 119 22.46 -6.14 -1.65
CA PRO A 119 21.98 -5.42 -0.49
C PRO A 119 23.17 -5.13 0.43
N PRO A 120 23.32 -3.89 0.89
CA PRO A 120 24.33 -3.59 1.89
C PRO A 120 24.07 -4.47 3.11
N LYS A 121 25.14 -4.95 3.73
CA LYS A 121 24.98 -5.66 4.99
C LYS A 121 24.51 -4.66 6.04
N LEU A 122 23.24 -4.69 6.34
CA LEU A 122 22.69 -3.90 7.44
C LEU A 122 23.36 -4.32 8.74
N LEU A 123 23.71 -3.36 9.56
CA LEU A 123 24.22 -3.64 10.89
C LEU A 123 23.06 -4.10 11.76
N PRO A 124 23.21 -5.20 12.53
CA PRO A 124 22.20 -5.61 13.48
C PRO A 124 21.88 -4.48 14.46
N TYR A 125 20.63 -4.24 14.67
CA TYR A 125 20.19 -3.28 15.67
C TYR A 125 20.57 -3.76 17.07
N LEU A 126 21.23 -2.91 17.84
CA LEU A 126 21.58 -3.20 19.23
C LEU A 126 20.49 -2.62 20.13
N PRO A 127 19.83 -3.45 20.95
CA PRO A 127 18.80 -3.00 21.88
C PRO A 127 19.28 -1.87 22.79
N GLU A 128 18.45 -0.88 22.97
CA GLU A 128 18.73 0.23 23.87
C GLU A 128 18.31 -0.09 25.31
N PRO A 129 19.13 0.21 26.30
CA PRO A 129 18.73 0.04 27.69
C PRO A 129 17.62 1.02 28.05
N LEU A 130 16.60 0.55 28.75
CA LEU A 130 15.61 1.45 29.34
C LEU A 130 16.28 2.29 30.43
N GLN A 131 15.93 3.58 30.45
CA GLN A 131 16.42 4.49 31.49
C GLN A 131 15.89 4.07 32.86
N LYS A 132 16.60 4.42 33.91
CA LYS A 132 16.10 4.24 35.27
C LYS A 132 14.89 5.15 35.49
N GLN A 133 13.92 4.65 36.25
CA GLN A 133 12.75 5.44 36.63
C GLN A 133 13.18 6.77 37.25
N PRO A 134 12.63 7.91 36.76
CA PRO A 134 12.93 9.21 37.33
C PRO A 134 12.49 9.31 38.79
N ALA A 135 13.35 9.87 39.63
CA ALA A 135 13.04 10.06 41.06
C ALA A 135 12.03 11.17 41.30
N LYS A 136 11.94 12.16 40.38
CA LYS A 136 11.06 13.32 40.53
C LYS A 136 9.66 12.98 40.05
N LEU A 137 8.66 13.32 40.86
CA LEU A 137 7.26 13.23 40.44
C LEU A 137 6.93 14.33 39.43
N PRO A 138 6.07 14.03 38.43
CA PRO A 138 5.58 15.03 37.49
C PRO A 138 4.78 16.12 38.15
N ALA A 139 4.67 17.28 37.48
CA ALA A 139 3.82 18.37 37.95
C ALA A 139 2.34 17.94 38.00
N ALA A 140 1.62 18.26 39.05
CA ALA A 140 0.20 17.92 39.20
C ALA A 140 -0.69 18.53 38.10
N ARG A 141 -0.25 19.65 37.51
CA ARG A 141 -0.92 20.35 36.40
C ARG A 141 0.13 20.87 35.44
N ARG A 142 -0.21 20.80 34.11
CA ARG A 142 0.61 21.33 33.03
C ARG A 142 -0.30 21.90 31.95
N ASP A 143 0.05 23.07 31.41
CA ASP A 143 -0.67 23.67 30.30
C ASP A 143 -0.06 23.16 28.98
N PHE A 144 -0.91 22.76 28.03
CA PHE A 144 -0.56 22.27 26.73
C PHE A 144 -1.20 23.12 25.63
N SER A 145 -0.45 23.39 24.59
CA SER A 145 -0.95 24.07 23.40
C SER A 145 -1.42 23.04 22.38
N LEU A 146 -2.68 23.03 22.05
CA LEU A 146 -3.31 22.10 21.11
C LEU A 146 -3.84 22.86 19.90
N MET A 147 -3.43 22.47 18.68
CA MET A 147 -4.00 22.99 17.45
C MET A 147 -5.38 22.36 17.21
N VAL A 148 -6.41 23.19 17.15
CA VAL A 148 -7.81 22.73 17.06
C VAL A 148 -8.54 23.23 15.82
N ARG A 149 -7.93 24.10 15.04
CA ARG A 149 -8.48 24.63 13.79
C ARG A 149 -7.59 24.25 12.63
N ASP A 150 -8.24 23.87 11.54
CA ASP A 150 -7.54 23.66 10.27
C ASP A 150 -6.95 24.98 9.75
N GLY A 151 -5.85 24.88 9.02
CA GLY A 151 -5.19 26.02 8.39
C GLY A 151 -3.71 26.11 8.70
N ASP A 152 -3.16 27.31 8.57
CA ASP A 152 -1.74 27.58 8.75
C ASP A 152 -1.30 27.33 10.19
N VAL A 153 -0.33 26.45 10.37
CA VAL A 153 0.27 26.08 11.66
C VAL A 153 1.02 27.25 12.33
N ALA A 154 1.38 28.29 11.58
CA ALA A 154 2.04 29.49 12.10
C ALA A 154 1.07 30.52 12.71
N ILE A 155 -0.24 30.26 12.66
CA ILE A 155 -1.26 31.18 13.18
C ILE A 155 -1.66 30.80 14.61
N ALA A 156 -1.25 31.60 15.60
CA ALA A 156 -1.49 31.33 17.02
C ALA A 156 -2.98 31.15 17.40
N ARG A 157 -3.93 31.83 16.71
CA ARG A 157 -5.38 31.68 16.97
C ARG A 157 -5.94 30.30 16.61
N ASN A 158 -5.18 29.47 15.90
CA ASN A 158 -5.57 28.08 15.58
C ASN A 158 -5.31 27.13 16.76
N TYR A 159 -4.70 27.64 17.82
CA TYR A 159 -4.36 26.88 19.03
C TYR A 159 -5.22 27.29 20.21
N VAL A 160 -5.45 26.32 21.08
CA VAL A 160 -6.05 26.53 22.41
C VAL A 160 -5.07 26.05 23.48
N THR A 161 -5.13 26.68 24.65
CA THR A 161 -4.43 26.17 25.83
C THR A 161 -5.33 25.19 26.55
N VAL A 162 -4.88 23.93 26.63
CA VAL A 162 -5.55 22.87 27.40
C VAL A 162 -4.79 22.65 28.69
N ARG A 163 -5.46 22.85 29.82
CA ARG A 163 -4.88 22.54 31.13
C ARG A 163 -5.01 21.05 31.39
N GLY A 164 -3.89 20.36 31.48
CA GLY A 164 -3.83 18.95 31.84
C GLY A 164 -3.68 18.75 33.33
N VAL A 165 -4.42 17.83 33.89
CA VAL A 165 -4.30 17.37 35.28
C VAL A 165 -3.70 15.99 35.28
N LEU A 166 -2.63 15.77 36.05
CA LEU A 166 -1.95 14.48 36.16
C LEU A 166 -2.90 13.44 36.79
N ARG A 167 -3.14 12.35 36.10
CA ARG A 167 -4.07 11.31 36.55
C ARG A 167 -3.41 9.93 36.74
N ALA A 168 -2.34 9.67 36.01
CA ALA A 168 -1.58 8.43 36.18
C ALA A 168 -0.10 8.65 35.90
N VAL A 169 0.74 7.89 36.59
CA VAL A 169 2.20 7.90 36.43
C VAL A 169 2.68 6.46 36.41
N GLY A 170 3.36 6.11 35.33
CA GLY A 170 4.10 4.86 35.21
C GLY A 170 5.60 5.05 35.46
N ASN A 171 6.37 4.04 35.11
CA ASN A 171 7.83 4.12 35.21
C ASN A 171 8.41 5.08 34.17
N HIS A 172 7.87 5.05 32.95
CA HIS A 172 8.37 5.81 31.80
C HIS A 172 7.28 6.63 31.09
N VAL A 173 6.07 6.69 31.65
CA VAL A 173 4.95 7.44 31.09
C VAL A 173 4.27 8.28 32.16
N GLN A 174 3.75 9.43 31.76
CA GLN A 174 2.89 10.28 32.57
C GLN A 174 1.64 10.67 31.76
N ILE A 175 0.47 10.55 32.38
CA ILE A 175 -0.80 10.75 31.72
C ILE A 175 -1.53 11.92 32.32
N TYR A 176 -1.74 12.94 31.50
CA TYR A 176 -2.57 14.10 31.82
C TYR A 176 -3.93 13.95 31.15
N VAL A 177 -4.96 14.37 31.83
CA VAL A 177 -6.32 14.47 31.30
C VAL A 177 -6.69 15.96 31.30
N ALA A 178 -7.26 16.44 30.19
CA ALA A 178 -7.75 17.80 30.12
C ALA A 178 -8.71 18.11 31.28
N ASP A 179 -8.58 19.29 31.91
CA ASP A 179 -9.32 19.64 33.13
C ASP A 179 -10.85 19.54 32.92
N GLU A 180 -11.30 19.90 31.72
CA GLU A 180 -12.70 19.77 31.29
C GLU A 180 -13.20 18.34 31.13
N ASP A 181 -12.28 17.36 30.96
CA ASP A 181 -12.60 15.96 30.67
C ASP A 181 -12.44 15.02 31.89
N GLN A 182 -12.10 15.56 33.06
CA GLN A 182 -11.77 14.78 34.28
C GLN A 182 -12.83 13.75 34.67
N GLY A 183 -14.11 14.07 34.49
CA GLY A 183 -15.23 13.18 34.81
C GLY A 183 -15.58 12.16 33.75
N GLN A 184 -14.95 12.22 32.56
CA GLN A 184 -15.31 11.41 31.40
C GLN A 184 -14.35 10.24 31.14
N VAL A 185 -13.14 10.30 31.77
CA VAL A 185 -12.10 9.29 31.54
C VAL A 185 -12.25 8.14 32.53
N ASP A 186 -12.39 6.93 31.96
CA ASP A 186 -12.44 5.69 32.71
C ASP A 186 -11.10 5.42 33.40
N PRO A 187 -11.06 5.15 34.73
CA PRO A 187 -9.85 4.75 35.42
C PRO A 187 -9.16 3.50 34.81
N GLU A 188 -9.91 2.55 34.25
CA GLU A 188 -9.35 1.38 33.59
C GLU A 188 -8.62 1.74 32.27
N LEU A 189 -9.05 2.80 31.58
CA LEU A 189 -8.31 3.35 30.45
C LEU A 189 -6.92 3.83 30.86
N LEU A 190 -6.82 4.59 31.96
CA LEU A 190 -5.54 5.09 32.46
C LEU A 190 -4.60 3.94 32.86
N LYS A 191 -5.13 2.93 33.50
CA LYS A 191 -4.39 1.75 33.90
C LYS A 191 -3.90 0.94 32.71
N ASP A 192 -4.75 0.72 31.69
CA ASP A 192 -4.36 0.00 30.45
C ASP A 192 -3.30 0.78 29.66
N LEU A 193 -3.39 2.12 29.61
CA LEU A 193 -2.39 2.97 28.98
C LEU A 193 -1.02 2.83 29.65
N VAL A 194 -0.95 2.97 30.99
CA VAL A 194 0.31 2.85 31.73
C VAL A 194 0.92 1.48 31.52
N ALA A 195 0.14 0.42 31.75
CA ALA A 195 0.63 -0.96 31.64
C ALA A 195 1.07 -1.27 30.19
N THR A 196 0.29 -0.84 29.19
CA THR A 196 0.65 -1.08 27.78
C THR A 196 1.93 -0.34 27.39
N PHE A 197 2.08 0.92 27.81
CA PHE A 197 3.27 1.71 27.47
C PHE A 197 4.52 1.14 28.14
N ASP A 198 4.51 0.99 29.46
CA ASP A 198 5.68 0.58 30.22
C ASP A 198 6.09 -0.88 29.98
N ASP A 199 5.11 -1.80 29.85
CA ASP A 199 5.38 -3.23 29.80
C ASP A 199 5.47 -3.81 28.36
N ARG A 200 4.95 -3.07 27.37
CA ARG A 200 4.87 -3.58 25.99
C ARG A 200 5.49 -2.62 24.97
N VAL A 201 4.95 -1.39 24.84
CA VAL A 201 5.36 -0.46 23.76
C VAL A 201 6.83 -0.07 23.91
N LEU A 202 7.21 0.44 25.07
CA LEU A 202 8.58 0.88 25.28
C LEU A 202 9.62 -0.25 25.21
N PRO A 203 9.42 -1.43 25.87
CA PRO A 203 10.37 -2.54 25.75
C PRO A 203 10.50 -3.12 24.35
N VAL A 204 9.41 -3.20 23.56
CA VAL A 204 9.46 -3.67 22.17
C VAL A 204 10.22 -2.68 21.31
N SER A 205 9.91 -1.38 21.41
CA SER A 205 10.62 -0.32 20.69
C SER A 205 12.11 -0.32 21.01
N ALA A 206 12.49 -0.40 22.28
CA ALA A 206 13.89 -0.46 22.72
C ALA A 206 14.68 -1.62 22.10
N ARG A 207 14.02 -2.75 21.86
CA ARG A 207 14.65 -3.95 21.28
C ARG A 207 14.69 -3.96 19.76
N SER A 208 13.85 -3.16 19.08
CA SER A 208 13.65 -3.30 17.63
C SER A 208 13.96 -2.05 16.82
N VAL A 209 13.65 -0.86 17.33
CA VAL A 209 13.71 0.38 16.54
C VAL A 209 14.36 1.56 17.27
N GLY A 210 14.38 1.53 18.58
CA GLY A 210 14.90 2.58 19.46
C GLY A 210 13.81 3.30 20.25
N LEU A 211 14.25 4.21 21.10
CA LEU A 211 13.40 5.00 21.95
C LEU A 211 13.26 6.44 21.40
N ALA A 212 12.10 7.06 21.62
CA ALA A 212 11.96 8.50 21.46
C ALA A 212 12.93 9.23 22.40
N SER A 213 13.39 10.40 21.95
CA SER A 213 14.26 11.20 22.79
C SER A 213 13.45 11.89 23.88
N ASP A 214 13.97 11.92 25.09
CA ASP A 214 13.47 12.76 26.18
C ASP A 214 13.75 14.23 25.82
N VAL A 215 12.70 14.97 25.51
CA VAL A 215 12.78 16.34 24.98
C VAL A 215 12.81 17.37 26.10
N ASP A 216 12.04 17.15 27.17
CA ASP A 216 11.94 18.07 28.30
C ASP A 216 12.82 17.65 29.51
N GLY A 217 13.53 16.55 29.40
CA GLY A 217 14.49 16.08 30.39
C GLY A 217 13.83 15.54 31.67
N ASP A 218 12.58 15.15 31.62
CA ASP A 218 11.85 14.66 32.79
C ASP A 218 11.87 13.12 32.94
N GLY A 219 12.34 12.42 31.90
CA GLY A 219 12.52 10.97 31.85
C GLY A 219 11.23 10.18 31.64
N ARG A 220 10.14 10.82 31.23
CA ARG A 220 8.85 10.19 30.97
C ARG A 220 8.21 10.72 29.71
N PHE A 221 7.69 9.82 28.91
CA PHE A 221 6.86 10.17 27.77
C PHE A 221 5.48 10.67 28.24
N THR A 222 5.01 11.79 27.71
CA THR A 222 3.75 12.43 28.11
C THR A 222 2.60 12.00 27.20
N ILE A 223 1.47 11.63 27.78
CA ILE A 223 0.21 11.42 27.07
C ILE A 223 -0.81 12.43 27.56
N LEU A 224 -1.40 13.20 26.64
CA LEU A 224 -2.53 14.08 26.94
C LEU A 224 -3.82 13.47 26.38
N LEU A 225 -4.73 13.11 27.29
CA LEU A 225 -6.10 12.72 26.93
C LEU A 225 -7.00 13.96 26.85
N SER A 226 -7.66 14.14 25.69
CA SER A 226 -8.55 15.28 25.49
C SER A 226 -9.70 14.96 24.54
N SER A 227 -10.90 15.46 24.86
CA SER A 227 -12.09 15.39 24.00
C SER A 227 -11.99 16.29 22.76
N TRP A 228 -11.01 17.19 22.70
CA TRP A 228 -10.75 18.01 21.53
C TRP A 228 -10.48 17.17 20.28
N LEU A 229 -9.87 15.98 20.42
CA LEU A 229 -9.56 15.11 19.28
C LEU A 229 -10.84 14.66 18.55
N ALA A 230 -11.93 14.43 19.27
CA ALA A 230 -13.22 14.09 18.68
C ALA A 230 -13.94 15.29 18.04
N ARG A 231 -13.52 16.51 18.34
CA ARG A 231 -14.14 17.76 17.88
C ARG A 231 -13.35 18.47 16.78
N LEU A 232 -12.20 17.93 16.36
CA LEU A 232 -11.38 18.53 15.30
C LEU A 232 -12.19 18.68 14.01
N GLY A 233 -12.13 19.86 13.38
CA GLY A 233 -12.89 20.18 12.18
C GLY A 233 -14.41 20.02 12.34
N ASP A 234 -14.98 20.41 13.49
CA ASP A 234 -16.38 20.21 13.83
C ASP A 234 -16.83 18.71 13.80
N GLY A 235 -15.92 17.83 14.26
CA GLY A 235 -16.12 16.38 14.28
C GLY A 235 -15.84 15.66 12.95
N ARG A 236 -15.63 16.41 11.87
CA ARG A 236 -15.30 15.83 10.56
C ARG A 236 -13.88 15.27 10.48
N HIS A 237 -13.01 15.75 11.34
CA HIS A 237 -11.60 15.42 11.41
C HIS A 237 -11.23 14.75 12.73
N ALA A 238 -12.21 14.08 13.37
CA ALA A 238 -11.97 13.32 14.58
C ALA A 238 -10.87 12.28 14.37
N VAL A 239 -9.98 12.15 15.36
CA VAL A 239 -8.88 11.18 15.37
C VAL A 239 -8.77 10.52 16.74
N ASP A 240 -8.27 9.30 16.78
CA ASP A 240 -8.03 8.56 18.03
C ASP A 240 -6.76 9.01 18.73
N GLY A 241 -5.74 9.36 17.97
CA GLY A 241 -4.49 9.90 18.47
C GLY A 241 -3.70 10.62 17.40
N PHE A 242 -2.69 11.36 17.80
CA PHE A 242 -1.64 11.88 16.94
C PHE A 242 -0.42 12.33 17.72
N VAL A 243 0.71 12.39 17.03
CA VAL A 243 1.94 13.07 17.46
C VAL A 243 2.13 14.33 16.63
N ARG A 244 2.49 15.42 17.25
CA ARG A 244 2.81 16.66 16.56
C ARG A 244 4.31 16.92 16.63
N VAL A 245 4.94 16.97 15.49
CA VAL A 245 6.40 17.15 15.33
C VAL A 245 6.91 18.39 16.07
N SER A 246 6.16 19.50 16.02
CA SER A 246 6.56 20.74 16.69
C SER A 246 6.56 20.66 18.24
N ASP A 247 5.88 19.67 18.83
CA ASP A 247 5.98 19.42 20.27
C ASP A 247 7.31 18.77 20.65
N LEU A 248 7.83 17.94 19.76
CA LEU A 248 9.07 17.18 19.92
C LEU A 248 10.32 18.01 19.59
N ASP A 249 10.16 19.20 19.02
CA ASP A 249 11.27 20.10 18.68
C ASP A 249 11.36 21.26 19.67
N PRO A 250 12.45 21.34 20.47
CA PRO A 250 12.65 22.42 21.43
C PRO A 250 12.69 23.83 20.82
N ALA A 251 12.88 23.96 19.50
CA ALA A 251 12.90 25.24 18.81
C ALA A 251 11.52 25.91 18.74
N PHE A 252 10.43 25.15 18.85
CA PHE A 252 9.07 25.68 18.78
C PHE A 252 8.53 26.04 20.17
N PRO A 253 8.34 27.35 20.48
CA PRO A 253 7.72 27.76 21.73
C PRO A 253 6.19 27.66 21.65
N ALA A 254 5.50 27.68 22.79
CA ALA A 254 4.06 27.84 22.83
C ALA A 254 3.61 29.11 22.07
N PRO A 255 2.49 29.08 21.36
CA PRO A 255 1.55 27.96 21.24
C PRO A 255 1.92 26.93 20.16
N PHE A 256 3.02 27.11 19.44
CA PHE A 256 3.37 26.31 18.25
C PHE A 256 3.96 24.94 18.61
N GLY A 257 4.52 24.77 19.81
CA GLY A 257 5.04 23.51 20.32
C GLY A 257 5.01 23.45 21.85
N ASN A 258 4.96 22.25 22.42
CA ASN A 258 4.96 22.02 23.87
C ASN A 258 6.36 21.72 24.43
N ARG A 259 7.36 21.54 23.56
CA ARG A 259 8.73 21.18 23.93
C ARG A 259 8.77 19.96 24.86
N CYS A 260 8.11 18.90 24.44
CA CYS A 260 7.86 17.72 25.24
C CYS A 260 7.72 16.50 24.32
N ASP A 261 8.31 15.39 24.72
CA ASP A 261 8.07 14.11 24.06
C ASP A 261 6.69 13.59 24.47
N MET A 262 5.72 13.80 23.58
CA MET A 262 4.32 13.57 23.87
C MET A 262 3.49 13.10 22.69
N MET A 263 2.34 12.54 23.03
CA MET A 263 1.24 12.28 22.11
C MET A 263 -0.09 12.75 22.70
N TYR A 264 -1.05 12.91 21.81
CA TYR A 264 -2.44 13.20 22.15
C TYR A 264 -3.30 11.99 21.89
N LEU A 265 -4.21 11.66 22.80
CA LEU A 265 -5.18 10.59 22.63
C LEU A 265 -6.60 11.06 22.94
N SER A 266 -7.58 10.51 22.24
CA SER A 266 -8.99 10.81 22.45
C SER A 266 -9.50 10.22 23.75
N THR A 267 -10.28 11.00 24.52
CA THR A 267 -11.01 10.49 25.71
C THR A 267 -12.10 9.47 25.33
N GLY A 268 -12.47 9.39 24.05
CA GLY A 268 -13.43 8.40 23.54
C GLY A 268 -12.87 6.98 23.42
N LEU A 269 -11.55 6.80 23.51
CA LEU A 269 -10.92 5.48 23.46
C LEU A 269 -11.38 4.60 24.63
N ARG A 270 -11.37 3.30 24.41
CA ARG A 270 -11.70 2.29 25.41
C ARG A 270 -10.51 1.38 25.65
N PRO A 271 -10.36 0.82 26.87
CA PRO A 271 -9.36 -0.23 27.11
C PRO A 271 -9.48 -1.37 26.11
N GLY A 272 -8.35 -1.89 25.64
CA GLY A 272 -8.34 -3.02 24.74
C GLY A 272 -7.37 -2.91 23.57
N VAL A 273 -7.53 -3.80 22.61
CA VAL A 273 -6.59 -4.01 21.51
C VAL A 273 -6.43 -2.75 20.63
N HIS A 274 -7.53 -2.09 20.30
CA HIS A 274 -7.50 -0.88 19.46
C HIS A 274 -6.65 0.23 20.11
N LEU A 275 -6.87 0.52 21.41
CA LEU A 275 -6.08 1.48 22.15
C LEU A 275 -4.58 1.17 22.10
N ARG A 276 -4.23 -0.10 22.32
CA ARG A 276 -2.83 -0.56 22.31
C ARG A 276 -2.18 -0.40 20.95
N THR A 277 -2.94 -0.66 19.90
CA THR A 277 -2.50 -0.49 18.51
C THR A 277 -2.25 0.99 18.20
N VAL A 278 -3.18 1.89 18.57
CA VAL A 278 -3.00 3.33 18.41
C VAL A 278 -1.78 3.82 19.19
N LEU A 279 -1.61 3.37 20.45
CA LEU A 279 -0.47 3.75 21.28
C LEU A 279 0.88 3.38 20.65
N ALA A 280 0.98 2.18 20.06
CA ALA A 280 2.19 1.73 19.37
C ALA A 280 2.46 2.54 18.09
N HIS A 281 1.40 2.85 17.34
CA HIS A 281 1.45 3.67 16.12
C HIS A 281 1.98 5.07 16.41
N GLU A 282 1.35 5.78 17.35
CA GLU A 282 1.72 7.15 17.68
C GLU A 282 3.12 7.24 18.31
N TYR A 283 3.49 6.27 19.15
CA TYR A 283 4.84 6.25 19.72
C TYR A 283 5.91 6.08 18.63
N MET A 284 5.62 5.35 17.56
CA MET A 284 6.57 5.20 16.45
C MET A 284 6.86 6.52 15.75
N HIS A 285 5.86 7.37 15.51
CA HIS A 285 6.07 8.73 14.98
C HIS A 285 7.04 9.53 15.85
N ALA A 286 6.88 9.46 17.19
CA ALA A 286 7.79 10.13 18.11
C ALA A 286 9.23 9.58 18.02
N VAL A 287 9.39 8.26 17.88
CA VAL A 287 10.70 7.63 17.69
C VAL A 287 11.34 8.09 16.38
N VAL A 288 10.61 8.01 15.26
CA VAL A 288 11.13 8.38 13.93
C VAL A 288 11.58 9.83 13.92
N PHE A 289 10.72 10.74 14.36
CA PHE A 289 11.04 12.16 14.36
C PHE A 289 12.26 12.46 15.23
N THR A 290 12.24 12.07 16.51
CA THR A 290 13.30 12.45 17.44
C THR A 290 14.66 11.85 17.07
N ARG A 291 14.68 10.68 16.42
CA ARG A 291 15.91 10.04 15.94
C ARG A 291 16.49 10.74 14.71
N LYS A 292 15.64 11.08 13.75
CA LYS A 292 16.07 11.77 12.53
C LYS A 292 16.50 13.20 12.81
N SER A 293 15.81 13.94 13.66
CA SER A 293 16.16 15.32 14.05
C SER A 293 17.54 15.41 14.68
N ARG A 294 17.91 14.48 15.56
CA ARG A 294 19.25 14.43 16.16
C ARG A 294 20.37 14.25 15.13
N ARG A 295 20.12 13.52 14.04
CA ARG A 295 21.13 13.23 13.01
C ARG A 295 21.24 14.31 11.95
N SER A 296 20.15 15.03 11.69
CA SER A 296 20.14 16.12 10.72
C SER A 296 20.80 17.41 11.25
N GLY A 297 21.24 17.44 12.49
CA GLY A 297 21.90 18.61 13.08
C GLY A 297 20.99 19.81 13.33
N GLY A 298 19.69 19.65 13.27
CA GLY A 298 18.70 20.67 13.64
C GLY A 298 18.64 21.90 12.73
N ALA A 299 19.15 21.85 11.52
CA ALA A 299 19.27 23.02 10.64
C ALA A 299 18.07 23.15 9.67
N GLY A 300 16.91 23.53 10.17
CA GLY A 300 15.76 23.95 9.34
C GLY A 300 14.44 23.29 9.72
N PRO A 301 13.30 23.88 9.32
CA PRO A 301 11.97 23.46 9.75
C PRO A 301 11.52 22.07 9.24
N THR A 302 12.25 21.44 8.33
CA THR A 302 11.94 20.07 7.83
C THR A 302 13.12 19.12 7.96
N SER A 303 14.21 19.52 8.61
CA SER A 303 15.48 18.78 8.66
C SER A 303 15.46 17.61 9.64
N GLY A 304 14.43 17.00 9.97
CA GLY A 304 14.34 15.85 10.87
C GLY A 304 13.13 14.97 10.61
N GLU A 305 12.29 15.38 9.66
CA GLU A 305 11.08 14.65 9.35
C GLU A 305 11.32 13.61 8.25
N GLU A 306 10.73 12.43 8.39
CA GLU A 306 10.62 11.49 7.29
C GLU A 306 9.56 11.99 6.30
N GLU A 307 9.57 11.49 5.06
CA GLU A 307 8.43 11.71 4.16
C GLU A 307 7.18 11.01 4.72
N GLY A 308 6.04 11.72 4.76
CA GLY A 308 4.83 11.25 5.43
C GLY A 308 4.35 9.86 5.01
N TRP A 309 4.50 9.49 3.74
CA TRP A 309 4.14 8.16 3.28
C TRP A 309 5.00 7.04 3.90
N LEU A 310 6.30 7.30 4.13
CA LEU A 310 7.20 6.34 4.75
C LEU A 310 7.08 6.36 6.28
N ASP A 311 6.83 7.53 6.86
CA ASP A 311 6.55 7.69 8.29
C ASP A 311 5.30 6.89 8.71
N GLU A 312 4.19 7.02 7.97
CA GLU A 312 2.98 6.21 8.18
C GLU A 312 3.22 4.71 7.98
N ALA A 313 4.05 4.33 6.99
CA ALA A 313 4.41 2.94 6.80
C ALA A 313 5.19 2.36 7.99
N LEU A 314 6.11 3.13 8.56
CA LEU A 314 6.86 2.76 9.76
C LEU A 314 5.94 2.62 10.97
N ALA A 315 4.98 3.54 11.15
CA ALA A 315 4.01 3.49 12.23
C ALA A 315 3.11 2.24 12.15
N HIS A 316 2.63 1.89 10.96
CA HIS A 316 1.88 0.64 10.77
C HIS A 316 2.72 -0.62 10.98
N LEU A 317 4.01 -0.61 10.63
CA LEU A 317 4.90 -1.72 10.96
C LEU A 317 5.13 -1.87 12.47
N ALA A 318 5.10 -0.77 13.23
CA ALA A 318 5.18 -0.85 14.68
C ALA A 318 3.95 -1.56 15.27
N GLU A 319 2.74 -1.30 14.76
CA GLU A 319 1.53 -2.05 15.15
C GLU A 319 1.73 -3.57 14.98
N ASP A 320 2.25 -3.98 13.81
CA ASP A 320 2.54 -5.38 13.49
C ASP A 320 3.63 -5.98 14.40
N ALA A 321 4.71 -5.21 14.67
CA ALA A 321 5.81 -5.63 15.52
C ALA A 321 5.40 -5.84 17.00
N HIS A 322 4.44 -5.06 17.50
CA HIS A 322 3.90 -5.19 18.85
C HIS A 322 2.92 -6.37 18.97
N GLY A 323 2.34 -6.83 17.85
CA GLY A 323 1.50 -8.02 17.80
C GLY A 323 0.18 -7.89 18.58
N PHE A 324 -0.36 -6.67 18.67
CA PHE A 324 -1.65 -6.48 19.34
C PHE A 324 -2.80 -6.94 18.45
N SER A 325 -2.89 -6.42 17.22
CA SER A 325 -3.85 -6.79 16.18
C SER A 325 -3.51 -6.10 14.87
N ARG A 326 -4.01 -6.63 13.78
CA ARG A 326 -3.99 -6.03 12.45
C ARG A 326 -5.31 -5.36 12.06
N SER A 327 -6.27 -5.27 12.99
CA SER A 327 -7.60 -4.69 12.72
C SER A 327 -7.58 -3.20 12.34
N ASN A 328 -6.49 -2.50 12.59
CA ASN A 328 -6.28 -1.13 12.12
C ASN A 328 -5.73 -1.06 10.69
N ILE A 329 -5.21 -2.15 10.14
CA ILE A 329 -4.58 -2.18 8.80
C ILE A 329 -5.33 -3.07 7.80
N ASP A 330 -6.11 -4.07 8.25
CA ASP A 330 -6.75 -5.07 7.40
C ASP A 330 -7.68 -4.46 6.33
N TYR A 331 -8.61 -3.59 6.72
CA TYR A 331 -9.51 -2.90 5.79
C TYR A 331 -8.77 -1.91 4.87
N ARG A 332 -7.65 -1.32 5.33
CA ARG A 332 -6.79 -0.44 4.53
C ARG A 332 -6.10 -1.20 3.41
N VAL A 333 -5.59 -2.39 3.73
CA VAL A 333 -5.02 -3.31 2.75
C VAL A 333 -6.08 -3.75 1.74
N SER A 334 -7.29 -4.10 2.19
CA SER A 334 -8.38 -4.45 1.30
C SER A 334 -8.76 -3.30 0.37
N ALA A 335 -8.86 -2.08 0.88
CA ALA A 335 -9.15 -0.89 0.08
C ALA A 335 -8.10 -0.66 -1.01
N PHE A 336 -6.81 -0.79 -0.68
CA PHE A 336 -5.72 -0.70 -1.65
C PHE A 336 -5.82 -1.77 -2.72
N LEU A 337 -5.94 -3.05 -2.33
CA LEU A 337 -6.00 -4.17 -3.28
C LEU A 337 -7.22 -4.10 -4.21
N SER A 338 -8.27 -3.42 -3.79
CA SER A 338 -9.48 -3.20 -4.61
C SER A 338 -9.27 -2.19 -5.74
N GLN A 339 -8.34 -1.25 -5.59
CA GLN A 339 -8.07 -0.18 -6.57
C GLN A 339 -6.57 0.21 -6.56
N PRO A 340 -5.64 -0.71 -6.86
CA PRO A 340 -4.21 -0.44 -6.74
C PRO A 340 -3.72 0.64 -7.69
N GLU A 341 -4.45 0.91 -8.77
CA GLU A 341 -4.17 1.97 -9.76
C GLU A 341 -4.51 3.38 -9.25
N ARG A 342 -5.25 3.50 -8.15
CA ARG A 342 -5.73 4.78 -7.62
C ARG A 342 -4.85 5.34 -6.51
N TYR A 343 -4.25 4.46 -5.70
CA TYR A 343 -3.59 4.85 -4.47
C TYR A 343 -2.08 4.96 -4.65
N SER A 344 -1.60 6.19 -4.83
CA SER A 344 -0.17 6.50 -4.95
C SER A 344 0.59 6.03 -3.71
N LEU A 345 1.71 5.34 -3.93
CA LEU A 345 2.60 4.93 -2.85
C LEU A 345 3.37 6.13 -2.30
N VAL A 346 3.97 6.92 -3.18
CA VAL A 346 4.77 8.09 -2.82
C VAL A 346 4.03 9.35 -3.17
N VAL A 347 3.80 10.20 -2.18
CA VAL A 347 3.22 11.52 -2.33
C VAL A 347 4.06 12.49 -1.53
N GLU A 348 4.53 13.55 -2.18
CA GLU A 348 5.50 14.50 -1.63
C GLU A 348 4.97 15.19 -0.37
N ASP A 349 3.77 15.74 -0.45
CA ASP A 349 3.07 16.42 0.64
C ASP A 349 1.95 15.56 1.22
N TYR A 350 2.29 14.37 1.70
CA TYR A 350 1.35 13.34 2.14
C TYR A 350 0.34 13.84 3.19
N TYR A 351 0.81 14.57 4.19
CA TYR A 351 -0.05 15.14 5.23
C TYR A 351 -0.87 16.32 4.73
N ALA A 352 -0.28 17.21 3.93
CA ALA A 352 -1.00 18.34 3.33
C ALA A 352 -2.09 17.89 2.32
N ALA A 353 -1.88 16.73 1.68
CA ALA A 353 -2.86 16.10 0.81
C ALA A 353 -3.94 15.30 1.57
N ASP A 354 -3.95 15.33 2.90
CA ASP A 354 -4.88 14.60 3.79
C ASP A 354 -4.86 13.07 3.60
N LEU A 355 -3.75 12.51 3.09
CA LEU A 355 -3.65 11.09 2.75
C LEU A 355 -3.46 10.17 3.96
N PHE A 356 -3.09 10.70 5.11
CA PHE A 356 -3.13 9.96 6.38
C PHE A 356 -4.55 9.49 6.75
N ARG A 357 -5.59 10.07 6.13
CA ARG A 357 -6.98 9.62 6.24
C ARG A 357 -7.39 8.66 5.12
N SER A 358 -6.58 8.53 4.08
CA SER A 358 -6.85 7.66 2.95
C SER A 358 -6.50 6.21 3.28
N HIS A 359 -7.51 5.37 3.43
CA HIS A 359 -7.31 3.96 3.76
C HIS A 359 -6.43 3.24 2.74
N GLY A 360 -6.69 3.43 1.45
CA GLY A 360 -5.92 2.75 0.41
C GLY A 360 -4.46 3.21 0.33
N ASN A 361 -4.16 4.50 0.54
CA ASN A 361 -2.78 4.97 0.59
C ASN A 361 -2.04 4.38 1.80
N ARG A 362 -2.67 4.33 2.98
CA ARG A 362 -2.09 3.70 4.17
C ARG A 362 -1.87 2.20 3.98
N GLY A 363 -2.82 1.50 3.33
CA GLY A 363 -2.67 0.09 2.96
C GLY A 363 -1.52 -0.15 1.98
N SER A 364 -1.36 0.74 0.98
CA SER A 364 -0.26 0.70 0.01
C SER A 364 1.10 0.84 0.69
N THR A 365 1.27 1.88 1.52
CA THR A 365 2.54 2.17 2.19
C THR A 365 2.95 1.08 3.17
N TYR A 366 2.00 0.54 3.95
CA TYR A 366 2.22 -0.61 4.81
C TYR A 366 2.69 -1.85 4.03
N LEU A 367 1.95 -2.25 3.00
CA LEU A 367 2.28 -3.44 2.20
C LEU A 367 3.65 -3.31 1.53
N PHE A 368 3.99 -2.13 1.02
CA PHE A 368 5.29 -1.90 0.40
C PHE A 368 6.42 -2.06 1.41
N LEU A 369 6.34 -1.38 2.54
CA LEU A 369 7.43 -1.45 3.53
C LEU A 369 7.48 -2.83 4.21
N ARG A 370 6.32 -3.48 4.42
CA ARG A 370 6.28 -4.86 4.92
C ARG A 370 7.01 -5.83 3.99
N TRP A 371 6.77 -5.69 2.67
CA TRP A 371 7.51 -6.47 1.67
C TRP A 371 9.02 -6.16 1.71
N CYS A 372 9.42 -4.91 1.82
CA CYS A 372 10.82 -4.55 1.97
C CYS A 372 11.46 -5.23 3.18
N VAL A 373 10.79 -5.21 4.34
CA VAL A 373 11.29 -5.89 5.56
C VAL A 373 11.35 -7.40 5.36
N ASP A 374 10.40 -8.00 4.65
CA ASP A 374 10.43 -9.43 4.32
C ASP A 374 11.60 -9.81 3.41
N GLN A 375 12.05 -8.90 2.53
CA GLN A 375 13.19 -9.15 1.64
C GLN A 375 14.54 -8.86 2.29
N TYR A 376 14.65 -7.75 3.02
CA TYR A 376 15.93 -7.21 3.52
C TYR A 376 16.16 -7.48 5.02
N GLY A 377 15.18 -7.98 5.71
CA GLY A 377 15.26 -8.32 7.15
C GLY A 377 14.78 -7.21 8.08
N PRO A 378 14.62 -7.53 9.36
CA PRO A 378 14.08 -6.60 10.37
C PRO A 378 14.99 -5.40 10.66
N ASP A 379 16.31 -5.54 10.45
CA ASP A 379 17.26 -4.45 10.64
C ASP A 379 17.07 -3.29 9.64
N LEU A 380 16.25 -3.47 8.59
CA LEU A 380 15.90 -2.40 7.67
C LEU A 380 15.18 -1.24 8.38
N VAL A 381 14.26 -1.53 9.29
CA VAL A 381 13.48 -0.49 9.99
C VAL A 381 14.39 0.44 10.82
N PRO A 382 15.23 -0.06 11.73
CA PRO A 382 16.15 0.82 12.45
C PRO A 382 17.17 1.51 11.53
N ALA A 383 17.58 0.91 10.42
CA ALA A 383 18.46 1.56 9.45
C ALA A 383 17.79 2.78 8.81
N LEU A 384 16.51 2.67 8.42
CA LEU A 384 15.73 3.78 7.87
C LEU A 384 15.56 4.91 8.89
N ILE A 385 15.26 4.58 10.15
CA ILE A 385 15.06 5.57 11.23
C ILE A 385 16.36 6.28 11.57
N GLN A 386 17.48 5.57 11.53
CA GLN A 386 18.79 6.12 11.86
C GLN A 386 19.46 6.88 10.71
N SER A 387 18.94 6.79 9.49
CA SER A 387 19.47 7.49 8.32
C SER A 387 19.06 8.98 8.32
N PRO A 388 19.94 9.90 7.91
CA PRO A 388 19.56 11.30 7.68
C PRO A 388 18.78 11.49 6.37
N LEU A 389 18.75 10.47 5.49
CA LEU A 389 18.00 10.51 4.24
C LEU A 389 16.50 10.29 4.48
N ARG A 390 15.69 10.64 3.47
CA ARG A 390 14.23 10.61 3.51
C ARG A 390 13.67 9.85 2.32
N GLY A 391 12.49 9.27 2.47
CA GLY A 391 11.69 8.68 1.41
C GLY A 391 12.44 7.70 0.53
N ARG A 392 12.37 7.92 -0.78
CA ARG A 392 13.01 7.04 -1.78
C ARG A 392 14.51 6.92 -1.57
N ALA A 393 15.21 8.04 -1.35
CA ALA A 393 16.66 8.04 -1.16
C ALA A 393 17.08 7.24 0.08
N ASN A 394 16.29 7.27 1.14
CA ASN A 394 16.52 6.49 2.35
C ASN A 394 16.40 4.97 2.06
N LEU A 395 15.34 4.57 1.36
CA LEU A 395 15.15 3.17 0.96
C LEU A 395 16.24 2.67 0.01
N GLU A 396 16.61 3.46 -1.00
CA GLU A 396 17.65 3.10 -1.96
C GLU A 396 19.01 2.90 -1.28
N GLN A 397 19.37 3.78 -0.34
CA GLN A 397 20.59 3.62 0.44
C GLN A 397 20.54 2.36 1.32
N ALA A 398 19.41 2.14 2.03
CA ALA A 398 19.28 1.03 2.97
C ALA A 398 19.20 -0.34 2.27
N THR A 399 18.62 -0.39 1.07
CA THR A 399 18.42 -1.65 0.33
C THR A 399 19.47 -1.93 -0.73
N GLY A 400 20.23 -0.91 -1.17
CA GLY A 400 21.14 -1.01 -2.31
C GLY A 400 20.45 -1.25 -3.65
N SER A 401 19.14 -0.98 -3.73
CA SER A 401 18.31 -1.18 -4.93
C SER A 401 17.65 0.13 -5.32
N SER A 402 17.51 0.40 -6.62
CA SER A 402 16.75 1.56 -7.08
C SER A 402 15.29 1.47 -6.66
N PHE A 403 14.64 2.62 -6.43
CA PHE A 403 13.19 2.64 -6.14
C PHE A 403 12.38 1.99 -7.27
N ALA A 404 12.80 2.18 -8.52
CA ALA A 404 12.18 1.55 -9.68
C ALA A 404 12.19 0.01 -9.61
N ASP A 405 13.31 -0.58 -9.17
CA ASP A 405 13.42 -2.03 -8.98
C ASP A 405 12.63 -2.53 -7.77
N LEU A 406 12.66 -1.79 -6.67
CA LEU A 406 11.85 -2.10 -5.48
C LEU A 406 10.37 -2.08 -5.83
N PHE A 407 9.90 -1.06 -6.53
CA PHE A 407 8.50 -0.89 -6.91
C PHE A 407 8.03 -1.99 -7.87
N ARG A 408 8.87 -2.35 -8.87
CA ARG A 408 8.58 -3.45 -9.80
C ARG A 408 8.43 -4.78 -9.08
N ARG A 409 9.39 -5.13 -8.21
CA ARG A 409 9.38 -6.39 -7.47
C ARG A 409 8.21 -6.45 -6.51
N TRP A 410 7.90 -5.34 -5.85
CA TRP A 410 6.73 -5.26 -4.98
C TRP A 410 5.42 -5.42 -5.74
N SER A 411 5.27 -4.77 -6.90
CA SER A 411 4.09 -4.94 -7.75
C SER A 411 3.91 -6.41 -8.19
N LEU A 412 5.00 -7.10 -8.50
CA LEU A 412 4.98 -8.55 -8.75
C LEU A 412 4.55 -9.33 -7.50
N ALA A 413 5.06 -8.97 -6.32
CA ALA A 413 4.72 -9.64 -5.07
C ALA A 413 3.22 -9.50 -4.73
N LEU A 414 2.60 -8.36 -5.00
CA LEU A 414 1.16 -8.17 -4.83
C LEU A 414 0.33 -9.20 -5.60
N TYR A 415 0.75 -9.55 -6.80
CA TYR A 415 0.02 -10.52 -7.61
C TYR A 415 0.44 -11.96 -7.38
N LEU A 416 1.75 -12.23 -7.30
CA LEU A 416 2.29 -13.60 -7.27
C LEU A 416 2.19 -14.25 -5.88
N SER A 417 2.20 -13.47 -4.80
CA SER A 417 2.08 -14.03 -3.44
C SER A 417 0.78 -14.80 -3.26
N GLY A 418 0.89 -15.99 -2.69
CA GLY A 418 -0.26 -16.84 -2.42
C GLY A 418 -0.81 -17.63 -3.62
N LEU A 419 -0.22 -17.48 -4.83
CA LEU A 419 -0.61 -18.28 -5.99
C LEU A 419 0.02 -19.68 -5.99
N ASP A 420 1.17 -19.86 -5.39
CA ASP A 420 1.85 -21.16 -5.31
C ASP A 420 1.45 -21.88 -4.02
N PRO A 421 0.90 -23.09 -4.06
CA PRO A 421 0.48 -23.83 -2.87
C PRO A 421 1.66 -24.36 -2.04
N ASP A 422 2.89 -24.40 -2.59
CA ASP A 422 4.07 -24.86 -1.86
C ASP A 422 4.62 -23.75 -0.94
N PRO A 423 4.43 -23.87 0.40
CA PRO A 423 4.92 -22.89 1.34
C PRO A 423 6.45 -22.84 1.41
N THR A 424 7.16 -23.89 1.00
CA THR A 424 8.63 -23.93 0.99
C THR A 424 9.21 -23.15 -0.17
N ALA A 425 8.53 -23.09 -1.32
CA ALA A 425 8.89 -22.28 -2.46
C ALA A 425 8.79 -20.77 -2.16
N LYS A 426 7.92 -20.38 -1.23
CA LYS A 426 7.73 -18.98 -0.81
C LYS A 426 8.99 -18.37 -0.20
N ALA A 427 9.73 -19.15 0.59
CA ALA A 427 10.83 -18.64 1.41
C ALA A 427 11.98 -18.02 0.62
N ASN A 428 12.17 -18.42 -0.64
CA ASN A 428 13.31 -18.02 -1.47
C ASN A 428 12.96 -17.16 -2.69
N LYS A 429 11.70 -16.77 -2.90
CA LYS A 429 11.31 -15.98 -4.07
C LYS A 429 11.33 -14.49 -3.76
N PRO A 430 12.05 -13.67 -4.53
CA PRO A 430 12.17 -12.22 -4.27
C PRO A 430 10.86 -11.44 -4.46
N TYR A 431 9.84 -12.08 -5.08
CA TYR A 431 8.56 -11.47 -5.40
C TYR A 431 7.43 -11.89 -4.44
N TRP A 432 7.75 -12.37 -3.23
CA TRP A 432 6.75 -12.90 -2.32
C TRP A 432 6.82 -12.26 -0.95
N TYR A 433 5.66 -12.06 -0.32
CA TYR A 433 5.58 -11.78 1.10
C TYR A 433 5.91 -13.04 1.90
N ARG A 434 6.57 -12.85 3.03
CA ARG A 434 6.83 -13.90 4.01
C ARG A 434 5.91 -13.81 5.22
N SER A 435 5.48 -12.59 5.57
CA SER A 435 4.72 -12.27 6.78
C SER A 435 3.23 -12.02 6.54
N VAL A 436 2.83 -11.77 5.31
CA VAL A 436 1.45 -11.48 4.92
C VAL A 436 1.08 -12.32 3.70
N ASP A 437 -0.09 -12.94 3.71
CA ASP A 437 -0.68 -13.53 2.52
C ASP A 437 -1.79 -12.61 2.01
N VAL A 438 -1.55 -11.90 0.92
CA VAL A 438 -2.50 -10.97 0.31
C VAL A 438 -3.73 -11.64 -0.32
N ARG A 439 -3.83 -12.98 -0.21
CA ARG A 439 -4.96 -13.80 -0.69
C ARG A 439 -5.64 -14.59 0.40
N SER A 440 -5.23 -14.40 1.65
CA SER A 440 -5.83 -14.99 2.84
C SER A 440 -6.45 -13.91 3.72
N PRO A 441 -7.38 -14.26 4.62
CA PRO A 441 -7.90 -13.30 5.57
C PRO A 441 -6.77 -12.60 6.34
N LEU A 442 -6.87 -11.29 6.44
CA LEU A 442 -6.04 -10.49 7.33
C LEU A 442 -6.95 -10.00 8.45
N GLU A 443 -6.73 -10.50 9.66
CA GLU A 443 -7.70 -10.39 10.76
C GLU A 443 -9.10 -10.77 10.27
N ASP A 444 -10.01 -9.82 10.24
CA ASP A 444 -11.40 -10.04 9.86
C ASP A 444 -11.70 -9.78 8.38
N TRP A 445 -10.73 -9.34 7.56
CA TRP A 445 -10.98 -8.97 6.17
C TRP A 445 -10.44 -10.01 5.19
N GLU A 446 -11.34 -10.51 4.34
CA GLU A 446 -10.98 -11.39 3.23
C GLU A 446 -10.18 -10.63 2.18
N LEU A 447 -8.97 -11.10 1.87
CA LEU A 447 -8.12 -10.57 0.82
C LEU A 447 -8.14 -11.51 -0.40
N ALA A 448 -8.13 -10.91 -1.58
CA ALA A 448 -8.23 -11.62 -2.86
C ALA A 448 -7.06 -11.33 -3.82
N GLY A 449 -5.96 -10.76 -3.31
CA GLY A 449 -4.90 -10.19 -4.12
C GLY A 449 -5.35 -8.86 -4.77
N PRO A 450 -4.54 -8.28 -5.65
CA PRO A 450 -4.90 -7.05 -6.35
C PRO A 450 -6.01 -7.32 -7.38
N ARG A 451 -6.90 -6.35 -7.53
CA ARG A 451 -7.92 -6.37 -8.58
C ARG A 451 -7.24 -6.36 -9.96
N THR A 452 -7.73 -7.19 -10.88
CA THR A 452 -7.21 -7.31 -12.24
C THR A 452 -8.23 -6.90 -13.28
N ALA A 453 -7.76 -6.25 -14.36
CA ALA A 453 -8.54 -6.11 -15.59
C ALA A 453 -8.32 -7.32 -16.49
N ARG A 454 -9.34 -7.75 -17.23
CA ARG A 454 -9.24 -8.84 -18.21
C ARG A 454 -9.25 -8.29 -19.62
N VAL A 455 -8.25 -8.67 -20.40
CA VAL A 455 -8.06 -8.27 -21.79
C VAL A 455 -8.08 -9.51 -22.67
N VAL A 456 -9.00 -9.58 -23.61
CA VAL A 456 -9.06 -10.69 -24.56
C VAL A 456 -8.31 -10.28 -25.83
N ALA A 457 -7.39 -11.10 -26.29
CA ALA A 457 -6.65 -10.84 -27.51
C ALA A 457 -7.60 -10.74 -28.73
N GLY A 458 -7.51 -9.62 -29.48
CA GLY A 458 -8.42 -9.27 -30.56
C GLY A 458 -9.72 -8.59 -30.10
N GLY A 459 -9.91 -8.40 -28.78
CA GLY A 459 -11.02 -7.65 -28.22
C GLY A 459 -10.76 -6.13 -28.15
N ALA A 460 -11.63 -5.42 -27.45
CA ALA A 460 -11.44 -3.99 -27.21
C ALA A 460 -10.21 -3.74 -26.35
N ALA A 461 -9.47 -2.65 -26.65
CA ALA A 461 -8.37 -2.22 -25.80
C ALA A 461 -8.91 -1.70 -24.46
N GLU A 462 -8.21 -2.00 -23.38
CA GLU A 462 -8.46 -1.42 -22.09
C GLU A 462 -7.82 -0.02 -22.01
N SER A 463 -8.57 0.89 -21.42
CA SER A 463 -8.09 2.26 -21.15
C SER A 463 -8.41 2.62 -19.71
N TRP A 464 -7.43 3.11 -18.99
CA TRP A 464 -7.60 3.53 -17.60
C TRP A 464 -6.82 4.80 -17.31
N THR A 465 -7.12 5.38 -16.18
CA THR A 465 -6.38 6.50 -15.62
C THR A 465 -5.52 5.96 -14.48
N THR A 466 -4.23 6.22 -14.53
CA THR A 466 -3.29 5.84 -13.46
C THR A 466 -2.78 7.09 -12.74
N ALA A 467 -2.44 6.95 -11.48
CA ALA A 467 -1.76 7.97 -10.71
C ALA A 467 -0.23 7.72 -10.68
N GLY A 468 0.54 8.67 -10.21
CA GLY A 468 1.96 8.47 -9.96
C GLY A 468 2.20 7.42 -8.89
N THR A 469 3.22 6.60 -9.04
CA THR A 469 3.58 5.48 -8.14
C THR A 469 2.43 4.53 -7.80
N THR A 470 1.66 4.16 -8.84
CA THR A 470 0.60 3.15 -8.79
C THR A 470 0.85 2.05 -9.81
N SER A 471 0.14 0.93 -9.67
CA SER A 471 0.23 -0.20 -10.59
C SER A 471 -1.15 -0.66 -11.04
N HIS A 472 -1.27 -1.01 -12.30
CA HIS A 472 -2.44 -1.63 -12.88
C HIS A 472 -2.11 -3.07 -13.33
N PHE A 473 -3.03 -4.00 -13.07
CA PHE A 473 -2.83 -5.43 -13.31
C PHE A 473 -3.78 -5.89 -14.42
N GLY A 474 -3.23 -6.11 -15.61
CA GLY A 474 -3.96 -6.66 -16.76
C GLY A 474 -3.68 -8.15 -16.94
N VAL A 475 -4.71 -8.97 -17.03
CA VAL A 475 -4.58 -10.39 -17.42
C VAL A 475 -5.04 -10.51 -18.86
N ILE A 476 -4.08 -10.80 -19.74
CA ILE A 476 -4.32 -10.99 -21.17
C ILE A 476 -4.66 -12.46 -21.41
N ARG A 477 -5.81 -12.71 -22.06
CA ARG A 477 -6.26 -14.04 -22.46
C ARG A 477 -6.15 -14.19 -23.96
N ALA A 478 -5.40 -15.20 -24.40
CA ALA A 478 -5.30 -15.56 -25.80
C ALA A 478 -6.60 -16.17 -26.31
N SER A 479 -7.02 -15.77 -27.51
CA SER A 479 -8.18 -16.33 -28.22
C SER A 479 -7.85 -17.58 -29.03
N ALA A 480 -6.56 -17.78 -29.38
CA ALA A 480 -6.03 -18.88 -30.16
C ALA A 480 -4.60 -19.23 -29.73
N PRO A 481 -4.07 -20.41 -30.12
CA PRO A 481 -2.65 -20.73 -30.02
C PRO A 481 -1.79 -19.75 -30.81
N GLY A 482 -0.52 -19.56 -30.41
CA GLY A 482 0.46 -18.73 -31.09
C GLY A 482 1.07 -17.67 -30.19
N ALA A 483 1.20 -16.45 -30.67
CA ALA A 483 1.67 -15.31 -29.88
C ALA A 483 0.63 -14.21 -29.86
N VAL A 484 0.61 -13.46 -28.76
CA VAL A 484 -0.23 -12.27 -28.60
C VAL A 484 0.66 -11.05 -28.54
N GLU A 485 0.48 -10.15 -29.49
CA GLU A 485 1.12 -8.83 -29.47
C GLU A 485 0.43 -7.93 -28.44
N VAL A 486 1.24 -7.38 -27.56
CA VAL A 486 0.82 -6.46 -26.49
C VAL A 486 1.40 -5.09 -26.77
N THR A 487 0.55 -4.08 -26.75
CA THR A 487 0.96 -2.68 -26.84
C THR A 487 0.43 -1.94 -25.63
N VAL A 488 1.33 -1.32 -24.87
CA VAL A 488 1.03 -0.39 -23.78
C VAL A 488 1.39 1.00 -24.25
N THR A 489 0.49 1.96 -24.09
CA THR A 489 0.73 3.36 -24.44
C THR A 489 0.30 4.28 -23.30
N GLY A 490 1.09 5.30 -23.02
CA GLY A 490 0.78 6.35 -22.08
C GLY A 490 1.66 7.58 -22.33
N PRO A 491 1.39 8.69 -21.65
CA PRO A 491 2.22 9.89 -21.83
C PRO A 491 3.62 9.65 -21.25
N PRO A 492 4.69 10.19 -21.88
CA PRO A 492 6.07 10.01 -21.37
C PRO A 492 6.25 10.45 -19.91
N GLN A 493 5.50 11.45 -19.46
CA GLN A 493 5.53 11.98 -18.09
C GLN A 493 5.05 10.97 -17.04
N ALA A 494 4.30 9.96 -17.45
CA ALA A 494 3.88 8.88 -16.55
C ALA A 494 5.05 7.98 -16.12
N LEU A 495 6.21 8.05 -16.80
CA LEU A 495 7.38 7.23 -16.53
C LEU A 495 6.99 5.74 -16.37
N LEU A 496 6.33 5.21 -17.40
CA LEU A 496 5.77 3.86 -17.33
C LEU A 496 6.84 2.79 -17.19
N GLN A 497 6.54 1.81 -16.39
CA GLN A 497 7.28 0.57 -16.21
C GLN A 497 6.33 -0.59 -16.54
N VAL A 498 6.76 -1.49 -17.43
CA VAL A 498 5.96 -2.63 -17.86
C VAL A 498 6.66 -3.93 -17.50
N THR A 499 5.92 -4.84 -16.88
CA THR A 499 6.40 -6.20 -16.58
C THR A 499 5.37 -7.21 -17.02
N ALA A 500 5.79 -8.25 -17.72
CA ALA A 500 4.91 -9.31 -18.17
C ALA A 500 5.35 -10.68 -17.61
N VAL A 501 4.36 -11.53 -17.32
CA VAL A 501 4.56 -12.88 -16.77
C VAL A 501 3.59 -13.83 -17.44
N PRO A 502 4.04 -14.82 -18.23
CA PRO A 502 3.17 -15.89 -18.67
C PRO A 502 2.70 -16.69 -17.45
N LEU A 503 1.40 -16.81 -17.28
CA LEU A 503 0.83 -17.53 -16.13
C LEU A 503 0.84 -19.04 -16.38
N PRO A 504 1.02 -19.86 -15.33
CA PRO A 504 0.94 -21.31 -15.44
C PRO A 504 -0.41 -21.75 -16.02
N GLN A 505 -0.39 -22.81 -16.85
CA GLN A 505 -1.59 -23.42 -17.38
C GLN A 505 -2.28 -24.29 -16.33
N GLY A 506 -3.58 -24.52 -16.51
CA GLY A 506 -4.32 -25.47 -15.69
C GLY A 506 -4.80 -24.95 -14.33
N MET A 507 -4.68 -23.65 -14.06
CA MET A 507 -5.32 -23.02 -12.89
C MET A 507 -6.81 -22.76 -13.16
N ALA A 508 -7.62 -22.86 -12.11
CA ALA A 508 -9.01 -22.44 -12.18
C ALA A 508 -9.15 -20.92 -12.43
N ARG A 509 -10.21 -20.54 -13.11
CA ARG A 509 -10.50 -19.14 -13.45
C ARG A 509 -11.95 -18.83 -13.14
N LEU A 510 -12.15 -17.89 -12.25
CA LEU A 510 -13.46 -17.45 -11.85
C LEU A 510 -13.86 -16.17 -12.59
N GLU A 511 -15.11 -16.13 -13.03
CA GLU A 511 -15.76 -14.93 -13.54
C GLU A 511 -16.98 -14.64 -12.67
N LEU A 512 -16.99 -13.48 -12.03
CA LEU A 512 -18.07 -13.03 -11.15
C LEU A 512 -18.86 -11.92 -11.83
N THR A 513 -20.17 -12.08 -11.85
CA THR A 513 -21.10 -11.00 -12.17
C THR A 513 -21.98 -10.75 -10.95
N ALA A 514 -22.23 -9.48 -10.65
CA ALA A 514 -23.04 -9.10 -9.50
C ALA A 514 -23.99 -7.95 -9.88
N ARG A 515 -25.21 -8.00 -9.32
CA ARG A 515 -26.24 -6.98 -9.50
C ARG A 515 -26.87 -6.66 -8.16
N ALA A 516 -27.04 -5.39 -7.87
CA ALA A 516 -27.82 -4.96 -6.71
C ALA A 516 -29.18 -4.42 -7.15
N SER A 517 -30.18 -4.62 -6.33
CA SER A 517 -31.53 -4.06 -6.50
C SER A 517 -32.08 -3.67 -5.13
N ILE A 518 -32.92 -2.63 -5.10
CA ILE A 518 -33.65 -2.23 -3.89
C ILE A 518 -34.97 -2.98 -3.90
N SER A 519 -35.26 -3.71 -2.82
CA SER A 519 -36.53 -4.39 -2.63
C SER A 519 -37.68 -3.41 -2.29
N ALA A 520 -38.91 -3.88 -2.32
CA ALA A 520 -40.08 -3.07 -1.95
C ALA A 520 -40.01 -2.52 -0.52
N ASP A 521 -39.30 -3.22 0.36
CA ASP A 521 -39.11 -2.89 1.77
C ASP A 521 -37.92 -1.88 1.97
N GLY A 522 -37.26 -1.46 0.86
CA GLY A 522 -36.15 -0.54 0.91
C GLY A 522 -34.77 -1.18 1.18
N GLU A 523 -34.70 -2.51 1.27
CA GLU A 523 -33.46 -3.24 1.50
C GLU A 523 -32.64 -3.40 0.20
N LEU A 524 -31.33 -3.26 0.30
CA LEU A 524 -30.42 -3.54 -0.81
C LEU A 524 -30.19 -5.05 -0.90
N ARG A 525 -30.49 -5.64 -2.06
CA ARG A 525 -30.34 -7.08 -2.32
C ARG A 525 -29.36 -7.31 -3.46
N LEU A 526 -28.37 -8.18 -3.21
CA LEU A 526 -27.36 -8.61 -4.15
C LEU A 526 -27.79 -9.93 -4.81
N ARG A 527 -27.61 -10.03 -6.13
CA ARG A 527 -27.58 -11.29 -6.88
C ARG A 527 -26.25 -11.44 -7.54
N ALA A 528 -25.62 -12.59 -7.39
CA ALA A 528 -24.32 -12.91 -7.96
C ALA A 528 -24.40 -14.17 -8.82
N SER A 529 -23.65 -14.19 -9.92
CA SER A 529 -23.38 -15.41 -10.69
C SER A 529 -21.88 -15.60 -10.76
N ILE A 530 -21.44 -16.82 -10.55
CA ILE A 530 -20.03 -17.22 -10.62
C ILE A 530 -19.86 -18.35 -11.62
N ARG A 531 -18.92 -18.19 -12.56
CA ARG A 531 -18.60 -19.16 -13.59
C ARG A 531 -17.13 -19.53 -13.54
N GLU A 532 -16.84 -20.82 -13.69
CA GLU A 532 -15.49 -21.32 -13.85
C GLU A 532 -15.17 -21.44 -15.35
N GLN A 533 -14.01 -20.93 -15.79
CA GLN A 533 -13.60 -20.87 -17.20
C GLN A 533 -12.24 -21.51 -17.48
N GLY A 534 -11.52 -21.98 -16.46
CA GLY A 534 -10.18 -22.58 -16.55
C GLY A 534 -10.19 -24.10 -16.72
N GLY A 535 -11.38 -24.73 -16.61
CA GLY A 535 -11.52 -26.18 -16.72
C GLY A 535 -11.11 -26.93 -15.45
N GLN A 536 -11.07 -26.25 -14.29
CA GLN A 536 -10.73 -26.85 -13.00
C GLN A 536 -11.88 -26.66 -12.00
N PRO A 537 -12.24 -27.69 -11.21
CA PRO A 537 -13.22 -27.51 -10.17
C PRO A 537 -12.69 -26.60 -9.04
N VAL A 538 -13.57 -25.83 -8.45
CA VAL A 538 -13.26 -24.87 -7.37
C VAL A 538 -14.15 -25.10 -6.18
N ARG A 539 -13.58 -25.10 -5.00
CA ARG A 539 -14.30 -24.96 -3.74
C ARG A 539 -14.36 -23.48 -3.38
N LEU A 540 -15.55 -22.89 -3.42
CA LEU A 540 -15.80 -21.51 -3.03
C LEU A 540 -15.72 -21.40 -1.50
N THR A 541 -14.93 -20.47 -0.98
CA THR A 541 -14.65 -20.34 0.46
C THR A 541 -15.21 -19.07 1.07
N ALA A 542 -15.28 -17.98 0.29
CA ALA A 542 -15.85 -16.72 0.75
C ALA A 542 -16.50 -15.94 -0.39
N LEU A 543 -17.62 -15.28 -0.11
CA LEU A 543 -18.20 -14.20 -0.89
C LEU A 543 -18.27 -12.97 0.01
N ALA A 544 -17.51 -11.94 -0.31
CA ALA A 544 -17.44 -10.72 0.47
C ALA A 544 -17.91 -9.51 -0.36
N TRP A 545 -18.48 -8.52 0.30
CA TRP A 545 -18.83 -7.22 -0.29
C TRP A 545 -18.48 -6.08 0.64
N GLU A 546 -18.00 -5.00 0.04
CA GLU A 546 -17.57 -3.81 0.75
C GLU A 546 -17.75 -2.57 -0.13
N PRO A 547 -17.92 -1.37 0.44
CA PRO A 547 -17.88 -0.14 -0.33
C PRO A 547 -16.54 0.02 -1.06
N LEU A 548 -16.60 0.46 -2.32
CA LEU A 548 -15.42 0.70 -3.15
C LEU A 548 -14.54 1.82 -2.54
N VAL A 549 -15.18 2.82 -1.94
CA VAL A 549 -14.51 3.86 -1.16
C VAL A 549 -14.97 3.68 0.29
N PRO A 550 -14.12 3.16 1.17
CA PRO A 550 -14.45 3.06 2.58
C PRO A 550 -14.79 4.43 3.18
N PRO A 551 -15.74 4.53 4.12
CA PRO A 551 -15.98 5.75 4.86
C PRO A 551 -14.75 6.11 5.74
N ALA A 552 -14.68 7.35 6.20
CA ALA A 552 -13.58 7.83 7.03
C ALA A 552 -13.42 7.02 8.34
N ASP A 553 -14.53 6.57 8.91
CA ASP A 553 -14.56 5.66 10.06
C ASP A 553 -15.18 4.31 9.65
N PRO A 554 -14.37 3.26 9.46
CA PRO A 554 -14.87 1.93 9.10
C PRO A 554 -15.61 1.23 10.25
N HIS A 555 -15.48 1.73 11.48
CA HIS A 555 -16.18 1.24 12.66
C HIS A 555 -17.44 2.05 12.97
N ALA A 556 -17.72 3.12 12.20
CA ALA A 556 -18.94 3.91 12.36
C ALA A 556 -20.20 3.07 12.15
N ARG A 557 -21.23 3.38 12.93
CA ARG A 557 -22.55 2.77 12.75
C ARG A 557 -23.09 3.08 11.34
N GLY A 558 -23.31 2.04 10.53
CA GLY A 558 -23.81 2.16 9.15
C GLY A 558 -22.80 1.76 8.08
N PHE A 559 -21.52 1.64 8.41
CA PHE A 559 -20.56 0.95 7.54
C PHE A 559 -20.63 -0.54 7.83
N ARG A 560 -21.15 -1.32 6.90
CA ARG A 560 -21.10 -2.77 7.00
C ARG A 560 -20.52 -3.35 5.73
N ARG A 561 -19.41 -4.01 5.90
CA ARG A 561 -19.00 -5.10 5.03
C ARG A 561 -19.89 -6.28 5.35
N GLY A 562 -20.10 -7.14 4.39
CA GLY A 562 -20.71 -8.43 4.64
C GLY A 562 -19.89 -9.51 4.01
N GLN A 563 -20.00 -10.69 4.56
CA GLN A 563 -19.42 -11.87 3.93
C GLN A 563 -20.26 -13.11 4.20
N LEU A 564 -20.21 -14.02 3.26
CA LEU A 564 -20.69 -15.40 3.41
C LEU A 564 -19.45 -16.30 3.43
N ASP A 565 -19.37 -17.14 4.42
CA ASP A 565 -18.43 -18.25 4.46
C ASP A 565 -18.91 -19.39 3.53
N MET A 566 -18.19 -20.48 3.53
CA MET A 566 -18.51 -21.66 2.72
C MET A 566 -19.93 -22.19 2.98
N LEU A 567 -20.43 -22.15 4.22
CA LEU A 567 -21.78 -22.59 4.56
C LEU A 567 -22.84 -21.61 4.06
N GLY A 568 -22.60 -20.32 4.21
CA GLY A 568 -23.42 -19.25 3.67
C GLY A 568 -23.51 -19.31 2.14
N ILE A 569 -22.38 -19.59 1.46
CA ILE A 569 -22.35 -19.81 0.01
C ILE A 569 -23.17 -21.03 -0.36
N ALA A 570 -23.00 -22.17 0.30
CA ALA A 570 -23.76 -23.38 0.02
C ALA A 570 -25.27 -23.16 0.21
N SER A 571 -25.66 -22.44 1.25
CA SER A 571 -27.08 -22.05 1.49
C SER A 571 -27.61 -21.14 0.39
N THR A 572 -26.81 -20.23 -0.13
CA THR A 572 -27.24 -19.18 -1.06
C THR A 572 -27.20 -19.63 -2.52
N PHE A 573 -26.20 -20.40 -2.91
CA PHE A 573 -25.99 -20.90 -4.28
C PHE A 573 -26.44 -22.35 -4.48
N GLY A 574 -26.85 -23.04 -3.40
CA GLY A 574 -27.20 -24.46 -3.40
C GLY A 574 -25.99 -25.38 -3.19
N THR A 575 -24.79 -24.91 -3.41
CA THR A 575 -23.53 -25.61 -3.18
C THR A 575 -22.37 -24.62 -3.10
N SER A 576 -21.26 -25.00 -2.44
CA SER A 576 -19.99 -24.29 -2.47
C SER A 576 -18.99 -24.93 -3.46
N ALA A 577 -19.35 -26.04 -4.10
CA ALA A 577 -18.51 -26.72 -5.09
C ALA A 577 -18.91 -26.26 -6.50
N LEU A 578 -18.02 -25.60 -7.19
CA LEU A 578 -18.16 -25.17 -8.57
C LEU A 578 -17.44 -26.18 -9.47
N ALA A 579 -18.17 -26.86 -10.34
CA ALA A 579 -17.58 -27.82 -11.29
C ALA A 579 -16.71 -27.11 -12.34
N ALA A 580 -15.79 -27.86 -12.96
CA ALA A 580 -15.04 -27.39 -14.10
C ALA A 580 -16.00 -26.94 -15.23
N GLY A 581 -15.84 -25.70 -15.72
CA GLY A 581 -16.71 -25.07 -16.70
C GLY A 581 -18.14 -24.79 -16.21
N GLY A 582 -18.42 -25.02 -14.92
CA GLY A 582 -19.74 -24.85 -14.32
C GLY A 582 -20.08 -23.38 -14.01
N GLU A 583 -21.36 -23.15 -13.72
CA GLU A 583 -21.89 -21.86 -13.32
C GLU A 583 -22.87 -22.02 -12.16
N LEU A 584 -22.83 -21.09 -11.19
CA LEU A 584 -23.75 -21.04 -10.06
C LEU A 584 -24.38 -19.66 -9.98
N HIS A 585 -25.64 -19.61 -9.56
CA HIS A 585 -26.40 -18.37 -9.36
C HIS A 585 -26.90 -18.28 -7.93
N SER A 586 -26.76 -17.10 -7.32
CA SER A 586 -27.23 -16.89 -5.96
C SER A 586 -28.74 -16.66 -5.91
N ARG A 587 -29.35 -17.07 -4.80
CA ARG A 587 -30.57 -16.43 -4.32
C ARG A 587 -30.28 -14.97 -3.97
N PRO A 588 -31.30 -14.10 -3.83
CA PRO A 588 -31.09 -12.74 -3.33
C PRO A 588 -30.42 -12.75 -1.96
N ILE A 589 -29.33 -12.01 -1.81
CA ILE A 589 -28.59 -11.83 -0.56
C ILE A 589 -28.95 -10.45 -0.02
N CYS A 590 -29.50 -10.38 1.18
CA CYS A 590 -29.75 -9.10 1.84
C CYS A 590 -28.42 -8.50 2.29
N LEU A 591 -28.13 -7.26 1.89
CA LEU A 591 -26.95 -6.51 2.29
C LEU A 591 -27.28 -5.69 3.54
N GLU A 592 -27.41 -6.38 4.69
CA GLU A 592 -27.76 -5.73 5.96
C GLU A 592 -26.81 -4.56 6.28
N GLY A 593 -27.40 -3.40 6.58
CA GLY A 593 -26.67 -2.19 6.99
C GLY A 593 -25.88 -1.50 5.88
N VAL A 594 -26.00 -1.93 4.62
CA VAL A 594 -25.52 -1.17 3.46
C VAL A 594 -26.67 -0.27 2.99
N HIS A 595 -26.51 1.02 3.19
CA HIS A 595 -27.53 1.99 2.76
C HIS A 595 -27.58 2.08 1.22
N PRO A 596 -28.76 2.24 0.60
CA PRO A 596 -28.88 2.47 -0.85
C PRO A 596 -28.09 3.68 -1.36
N GLU A 597 -27.77 4.64 -0.50
CA GLU A 597 -26.94 5.81 -0.78
C GLU A 597 -25.42 5.53 -0.64
N THR A 598 -25.04 4.35 -0.13
CA THR A 598 -23.65 3.90 -0.14
C THR A 598 -23.22 3.79 -1.61
N GLY A 599 -22.21 4.53 -2.01
CA GLY A 599 -21.73 4.58 -3.39
C GLY A 599 -21.46 3.20 -4.02
N SER A 600 -20.52 3.09 -4.93
CA SER A 600 -20.20 1.81 -5.58
C SER A 600 -19.74 0.74 -4.58
N LEU A 601 -20.17 -0.50 -4.79
CA LEU A 601 -19.75 -1.67 -4.02
C LEU A 601 -18.77 -2.52 -4.83
N VAL A 602 -17.84 -3.15 -4.13
CA VAL A 602 -17.02 -4.24 -4.65
C VAL A 602 -17.51 -5.55 -4.05
N VAL A 603 -17.67 -6.55 -4.91
CA VAL A 603 -18.01 -7.92 -4.53
C VAL A 603 -16.83 -8.83 -4.93
N LYS A 604 -16.40 -9.66 -4.01
CA LYS A 604 -15.29 -10.62 -4.19
C LYS A 604 -15.82 -12.03 -3.99
N MET A 605 -15.53 -12.94 -4.91
CA MET A 605 -15.71 -14.38 -4.71
C MET A 605 -14.33 -15.02 -4.64
N ILE A 606 -14.07 -15.78 -3.59
CA ILE A 606 -12.80 -16.45 -3.32
C ILE A 606 -13.03 -17.95 -3.25
N GLY A 607 -12.08 -18.72 -3.76
CA GLY A 607 -12.10 -20.17 -3.73
C GLY A 607 -10.71 -20.78 -3.81
N THR A 608 -10.67 -22.10 -3.76
CA THR A 608 -9.45 -22.90 -3.92
C THR A 608 -9.70 -23.96 -4.98
N ASP A 609 -8.82 -24.07 -5.97
CA ASP A 609 -8.90 -25.11 -7.01
C ASP A 609 -8.41 -26.48 -6.50
N ALA A 610 -8.51 -27.49 -7.37
CA ALA A 610 -8.13 -28.86 -7.02
C ALA A 610 -6.63 -29.03 -6.74
N GLN A 611 -5.78 -28.12 -7.22
CA GLN A 611 -4.34 -28.10 -6.96
C GLN A 611 -3.97 -27.30 -5.70
N GLY A 612 -4.94 -26.67 -5.04
CA GLY A 612 -4.71 -25.85 -3.85
C GLY A 612 -4.40 -24.38 -4.15
N HIS A 613 -4.48 -23.93 -5.42
CA HIS A 613 -4.29 -22.51 -5.73
C HIS A 613 -5.50 -21.70 -5.27
N ARG A 614 -5.23 -20.59 -4.63
CA ARG A 614 -6.29 -19.63 -4.30
C ARG A 614 -6.63 -18.80 -5.54
N VAL A 615 -7.92 -18.76 -5.85
CA VAL A 615 -8.48 -18.05 -6.99
C VAL A 615 -9.55 -17.08 -6.53
N ALA A 616 -9.63 -15.93 -7.20
CA ALA A 616 -10.61 -14.92 -6.87
C ALA A 616 -11.18 -14.26 -8.13
N ALA A 617 -12.40 -13.78 -8.01
CA ALA A 617 -13.04 -12.93 -9.00
C ALA A 617 -13.67 -11.72 -8.32
N TRP A 618 -13.73 -10.61 -9.06
CA TRP A 618 -14.21 -9.31 -8.61
C TRP A 618 -15.35 -8.83 -9.48
N ALA A 619 -16.34 -8.20 -8.88
CA ALA A 619 -17.36 -7.43 -9.57
C ALA A 619 -17.53 -6.08 -8.87
N SER A 620 -17.77 -5.01 -9.64
CA SER A 620 -18.15 -3.71 -9.10
C SER A 620 -19.60 -3.44 -9.41
N ILE A 621 -20.32 -2.89 -8.46
CA ILE A 621 -21.70 -2.47 -8.60
C ILE A 621 -21.73 -0.96 -8.40
N GLU A 622 -22.08 -0.22 -9.44
CA GLU A 622 -22.35 1.22 -9.32
C GLU A 622 -23.77 1.43 -8.85
N ASN A 623 -23.92 2.14 -7.76
CA ASN A 623 -25.22 2.57 -7.28
C ASN A 623 -25.60 3.89 -8.00
N LYS A 624 -26.34 3.77 -9.10
CA LYS A 624 -26.97 4.93 -9.75
C LYS A 624 -28.31 5.18 -9.04
N SER A 625 -28.53 6.43 -8.61
CA SER A 625 -29.74 6.89 -7.95
C SER A 625 -31.03 6.28 -8.54
N ARG A 626 -31.88 5.82 -7.70
CA ARG A 626 -33.27 5.28 -7.74
C ARG A 626 -33.87 4.70 -9.03
N ASP A 627 -33.39 5.04 -10.22
CA ASP A 627 -34.06 4.64 -11.47
C ASP A 627 -33.31 3.64 -12.37
N GLU A 628 -31.99 3.43 -12.19
CA GLU A 628 -31.25 2.45 -13.00
C GLU A 628 -30.04 1.86 -12.24
N ALA A 629 -30.24 0.72 -11.61
CA ALA A 629 -29.12 -0.13 -11.18
C ALA A 629 -28.58 -0.89 -12.41
N GLN A 630 -27.59 -0.34 -13.12
CA GLN A 630 -26.90 -1.04 -14.20
C GLN A 630 -25.68 -1.79 -13.71
N VAL A 631 -25.57 -3.02 -14.16
CA VAL A 631 -24.40 -3.87 -13.99
C VAL A 631 -23.34 -3.47 -14.99
N ILE A 632 -22.18 -3.09 -14.48
CA ILE A 632 -21.00 -2.99 -15.34
C ILE A 632 -20.16 -4.24 -15.14
N THR A 633 -20.31 -5.20 -16.03
CA THR A 633 -19.48 -6.42 -16.14
C THR A 633 -18.08 -6.07 -16.69
N ARG A 634 -17.82 -4.80 -16.99
CA ARG A 634 -16.52 -4.27 -17.42
C ARG A 634 -16.34 -2.91 -16.78
N ALA A 635 -15.25 -2.73 -16.06
CA ALA A 635 -14.78 -1.40 -15.74
C ALA A 635 -14.41 -0.70 -17.07
N SER A 636 -15.39 -0.07 -17.71
CA SER A 636 -15.14 0.84 -18.81
C SER A 636 -14.72 2.17 -18.20
N SER A 637 -13.46 2.53 -18.41
CA SER A 637 -12.81 3.74 -17.89
C SER A 637 -13.38 5.05 -18.44
N LYS A 638 -14.47 5.03 -19.18
CA LYS A 638 -15.00 6.23 -19.85
C LYS A 638 -15.76 7.21 -18.96
N GLU A 639 -16.32 6.76 -17.82
CA GLU A 639 -17.19 7.65 -17.01
C GLU A 639 -16.55 8.22 -15.73
N LEU A 640 -15.40 7.71 -15.29
CA LEU A 640 -14.70 8.25 -14.11
C LEU A 640 -13.86 9.51 -14.38
N ALA A 641 -13.70 9.88 -15.65
CA ALA A 641 -12.86 11.03 -16.07
C ALA A 641 -13.56 12.40 -16.01
N SER A 642 -14.83 12.52 -15.63
CA SER A 642 -15.60 13.75 -15.84
C SER A 642 -16.01 14.54 -14.59
N LYS A 643 -15.54 14.19 -13.38
CA LYS A 643 -15.76 15.06 -12.21
C LYS A 643 -14.44 15.53 -11.61
N PRO A 644 -14.12 16.82 -11.68
CA PRO A 644 -13.00 17.37 -10.95
C PRO A 644 -13.26 17.25 -9.44
N LEU A 645 -12.26 16.77 -8.72
CA LEU A 645 -12.21 16.84 -7.26
C LEU A 645 -12.25 18.33 -6.85
N ARG A 646 -13.29 18.71 -6.14
CA ARG A 646 -13.32 19.92 -5.30
C ARG A 646 -13.07 19.54 -3.86
#